data_f284ff482a3c306f8f1141ebc5abd06b
#
_entry.id   f284ff482a3c306f8f1141ebc5abd06b
#
_cell.length_a   1.000
_cell.length_b   1.000
_cell.length_c   1.000
_cell.angle_alpha   90.00
_cell.angle_beta   90.00
_cell.angle_gamma   90.00
#
_symmetry.space_group_name_H-M   'P 1'
#
loop_
_entity.id
_entity.type
_entity.pdbx_description
1 polymer ?
#
loop_
_entity_poly.entity_id
_entity_poly.type
_entity_poly.pdbx_seq_one_letter_code
_entity_poly.pdbx_strand_id
1 'polypeptide(L)'
;MTDLAQALFAPRAVALVGASGDAKKNTARPQRFLARHGYTGAVLPINPTRAEVQGAKAYKSVADAPPAEHAFIMIPEVEQAIEDCGRRGVAVASIFSDGFADAGAEGAARQARLVARARELGVRLLGPNSMGVIDIPGRLALTVNAVLEMDALPAGGTSMVSQSGTMLGTVLSRGAARGLGFAKLVSVGNEADLGVGELVELLADDADTRVILLFLETVRDAERLAAAARRAHSAGKPVVAYKLGRSALGARLARSHTGALAGSDAALDAYFRACGILRVDMLETLIEIAPLVAGRAPPRLEPGRSPRVAVLTTTGGGAASVVDRLGLSGIETVAPGRDAPIIDLTMAGTSAQYAATLASLVDSPECDAVLAVVGSSAMFHPQHAVEPILGAPRTAKPLAAFLTPHAEQSLALLARGEVAAFRTPEACADAFRAYFEWRVPRRISTEILDLQIKDSRFNEKTALELFASLGIDAAASQVALAPGFEHSLPYPVAAKILSAEIAHKTEAGGVILGIGGEVEFREKVRKLNSNEVLVQVMQSGLAEAIVGYRDDPLVGPLALVGAGGVTAEIYRDVALAPAPVGIEEAEEMISRVKGFAVLRGYRGLPRGDLAALARAVAALSRLALVRGRPVAEAEINPVIVKREGAVAVDGLVLLKG
;
A
#
# COMPACT_ATOMS: atom_id res chain seq x y z
N MET A 1 16.54 18.55 -24.05
CA MET A 1 15.26 18.49 -23.31
C MET A 1 15.56 18.80 -21.86
N THR A 2 14.80 19.69 -21.24
CA THR A 2 14.95 20.00 -19.82
C THR A 2 14.64 18.73 -19.01
N ASP A 3 15.46 18.42 -18.01
CA ASP A 3 15.20 17.31 -17.10
C ASP A 3 13.88 17.54 -16.37
N LEU A 4 13.04 16.50 -16.28
CA LEU A 4 11.72 16.56 -15.63
C LEU A 4 11.83 16.99 -14.17
N ALA A 5 12.81 16.45 -13.42
CA ALA A 5 13.03 16.82 -12.03
C ALA A 5 13.40 18.31 -11.90
N GLN A 6 14.27 18.81 -12.80
CA GLN A 6 14.64 20.23 -12.86
C GLN A 6 13.42 21.12 -13.14
N ALA A 7 12.60 20.76 -14.13
CA ALA A 7 11.43 21.55 -14.50
C ALA A 7 10.37 21.55 -13.40
N LEU A 8 10.22 20.43 -12.67
CA LEU A 8 9.19 20.27 -11.64
C LEU A 8 9.59 20.91 -10.31
N PHE A 9 10.84 20.73 -9.86
CA PHE A 9 11.28 21.10 -8.51
C PHE A 9 12.20 22.34 -8.47
N ALA A 10 12.96 22.59 -9.53
CA ALA A 10 13.89 23.73 -9.56
C ALA A 10 13.83 24.52 -10.87
N PRO A 11 12.62 24.89 -11.37
CA PRO A 11 12.50 25.67 -12.60
C PRO A 11 13.18 27.03 -12.43
N ARG A 12 13.85 27.51 -13.47
CA ARG A 12 14.45 28.86 -13.50
C ARG A 12 13.40 29.94 -13.81
N ALA A 13 12.30 29.54 -14.43
CA ALA A 13 11.17 30.42 -14.70
C ALA A 13 9.84 29.66 -14.60
N VAL A 14 8.83 30.30 -13.99
CA VAL A 14 7.47 29.78 -13.87
C VAL A 14 6.47 30.74 -14.54
N ALA A 15 5.55 30.19 -15.36
CA ALA A 15 4.43 30.93 -15.93
C ALA A 15 3.16 30.69 -15.10
N LEU A 16 2.54 31.76 -14.60
CA LEU A 16 1.33 31.69 -13.77
C LEU A 16 0.10 32.04 -14.60
N VAL A 17 -0.54 31.05 -15.23
CA VAL A 17 -1.68 31.23 -16.13
C VAL A 17 -2.95 31.50 -15.35
N GLY A 18 -3.54 32.68 -15.54
CA GLY A 18 -4.70 33.16 -14.77
C GLY A 18 -4.31 33.90 -13.47
N ALA A 19 -3.07 34.37 -13.36
CA ALA A 19 -2.60 35.11 -12.21
C ALA A 19 -3.50 36.34 -11.91
N SER A 20 -3.83 36.57 -10.64
CA SER A 20 -4.72 37.64 -10.19
C SER A 20 -4.02 38.67 -9.30
N GLY A 21 -4.36 39.94 -9.47
CA GLY A 21 -3.99 40.99 -8.52
C GLY A 21 -4.93 41.12 -7.32
N ASP A 22 -6.03 40.39 -7.29
CA ASP A 22 -6.97 40.37 -6.18
C ASP A 22 -6.53 39.37 -5.11
N ALA A 23 -6.04 39.87 -3.98
CA ALA A 23 -5.52 39.07 -2.87
C ALA A 23 -6.54 38.06 -2.28
N LYS A 24 -7.84 38.26 -2.51
CA LYS A 24 -8.91 37.37 -2.03
C LYS A 24 -9.05 36.12 -2.90
N LYS A 25 -8.55 36.12 -4.13
CA LYS A 25 -8.64 35.01 -5.06
C LYS A 25 -7.51 33.97 -4.82
N ASN A 26 -7.85 32.70 -4.94
CA ASN A 26 -6.85 31.61 -4.87
C ASN A 26 -5.75 31.77 -5.94
N THR A 27 -6.11 32.27 -7.13
CA THR A 27 -5.20 32.51 -8.25
C THR A 27 -4.17 33.64 -8.03
N ALA A 28 -4.30 34.40 -6.93
CA ALA A 28 -3.30 35.38 -6.50
C ALA A 28 -2.20 34.76 -5.61
N ARG A 29 -2.48 33.62 -4.99
CA ARG A 29 -1.60 32.99 -4.00
C ARG A 29 -0.25 32.54 -4.54
N PRO A 30 -0.15 31.84 -5.68
CA PRO A 30 1.15 31.33 -6.14
C PRO A 30 2.20 32.42 -6.33
N GLN A 31 1.85 33.56 -6.93
CA GLN A 31 2.78 34.68 -7.07
C GLN A 31 3.23 35.23 -5.73
N ARG A 32 2.29 35.42 -4.79
CA ARG A 32 2.58 35.89 -3.44
C ARG A 32 3.43 34.91 -2.64
N PHE A 33 3.15 33.60 -2.74
CA PHE A 33 3.90 32.57 -2.01
C PHE A 33 5.32 32.41 -2.55
N LEU A 34 5.52 32.44 -3.87
CA LEU A 34 6.85 32.45 -4.47
C LEU A 34 7.69 33.62 -3.96
N ALA A 35 7.12 34.82 -3.91
CA ALA A 35 7.81 36.00 -3.35
C ALA A 35 8.06 35.87 -1.84
N ARG A 36 7.06 35.44 -1.05
CA ARG A 36 7.14 35.30 0.41
C ARG A 36 8.22 34.31 0.84
N HIS A 37 8.30 33.15 0.17
CA HIS A 37 9.23 32.09 0.51
C HIS A 37 10.56 32.16 -0.23
N GLY A 38 10.79 33.26 -0.97
CA GLY A 38 12.12 33.63 -1.49
C GLY A 38 12.53 32.85 -2.74
N TYR A 39 11.57 32.47 -3.61
CA TYR A 39 11.90 31.94 -4.92
C TYR A 39 12.71 32.94 -5.73
N THR A 40 13.84 32.49 -6.31
CA THR A 40 14.80 33.34 -7.03
C THR A 40 14.65 33.31 -8.54
N GLY A 41 13.87 32.36 -9.08
CA GLY A 41 13.62 32.26 -10.53
C GLY A 41 12.65 33.35 -11.03
N ALA A 42 12.51 33.45 -12.34
CA ALA A 42 11.59 34.38 -12.96
C ALA A 42 10.13 33.96 -12.73
N VAL A 43 9.28 34.88 -12.32
CA VAL A 43 7.82 34.67 -12.20
C VAL A 43 7.15 35.46 -13.33
N LEU A 44 6.42 34.77 -14.20
CA LEU A 44 5.78 35.32 -15.40
C LEU A 44 4.24 35.24 -15.24
N PRO A 45 3.58 36.30 -14.73
CA PRO A 45 2.13 36.35 -14.65
C PRO A 45 1.51 36.39 -16.05
N ILE A 46 0.57 35.49 -16.33
CA ILE A 46 -0.19 35.45 -17.57
C ILE A 46 -1.62 35.93 -17.28
N ASN A 47 -1.98 37.07 -17.85
CA ASN A 47 -3.29 37.66 -17.70
C ASN A 47 -3.66 38.48 -18.96
N PRO A 48 -4.73 38.11 -19.70
CA PRO A 48 -5.06 38.76 -20.98
C PRO A 48 -5.53 40.21 -20.87
N THR A 49 -5.96 40.63 -19.68
CA THR A 49 -6.61 41.95 -19.48
C THR A 49 -5.77 42.97 -18.70
N ARG A 50 -4.70 42.51 -18.02
CA ARG A 50 -3.84 43.37 -17.20
C ARG A 50 -2.43 43.41 -17.74
N ALA A 51 -1.83 44.59 -17.75
CA ALA A 51 -0.42 44.77 -18.11
C ALA A 51 0.52 44.45 -16.94
N GLU A 52 -0.01 44.47 -15.71
CA GLU A 52 0.73 44.21 -14.49
C GLU A 52 -0.12 43.42 -13.49
N VAL A 53 0.48 42.46 -12.77
CA VAL A 53 -0.15 41.69 -11.68
C VAL A 53 0.81 41.68 -10.50
N GLN A 54 0.39 42.16 -9.34
CA GLN A 54 1.17 42.22 -8.10
C GLN A 54 2.59 42.80 -8.28
N GLY A 55 2.71 43.92 -9.02
CA GLY A 55 3.98 44.61 -9.26
C GLY A 55 4.87 43.99 -10.33
N ALA A 56 4.47 42.89 -10.97
CA ALA A 56 5.20 42.25 -12.03
C ALA A 56 4.52 42.42 -13.40
N LYS A 57 5.31 42.63 -14.45
CA LYS A 57 4.80 42.71 -15.84
C LYS A 57 4.02 41.41 -16.16
N ALA A 58 2.81 41.58 -16.65
CA ALA A 58 1.98 40.46 -17.10
C ALA A 58 2.00 40.33 -18.63
N TYR A 59 1.82 39.12 -19.10
CA TYR A 59 1.77 38.76 -20.52
C TYR A 59 0.36 38.30 -20.88
N LYS A 60 -0.06 38.47 -22.14
CA LYS A 60 -1.43 38.12 -22.55
C LYS A 60 -1.62 36.60 -22.63
N SER A 61 -0.58 35.88 -23.07
CA SER A 61 -0.57 34.42 -23.16
C SER A 61 0.83 33.87 -22.80
N VAL A 62 0.94 32.56 -22.62
CA VAL A 62 2.24 31.90 -22.43
C VAL A 62 3.10 32.08 -23.70
N ALA A 63 2.49 32.12 -24.88
CA ALA A 63 3.17 32.32 -26.15
C ALA A 63 3.86 33.70 -26.26
N ASP A 64 3.35 34.71 -25.59
CA ASP A 64 3.91 36.07 -25.56
C ASP A 64 4.97 36.28 -24.47
N ALA A 65 5.05 35.37 -23.51
CA ALA A 65 5.96 35.47 -22.37
C ALA A 65 7.39 34.97 -22.73
N PRO A 66 8.41 35.34 -21.97
CA PRO A 66 9.72 34.68 -22.01
C PRO A 66 9.60 33.16 -21.77
N PRO A 67 10.61 32.38 -22.18
CA PRO A 67 10.61 30.93 -21.91
C PRO A 67 10.45 30.60 -20.42
N ALA A 68 9.64 29.60 -20.11
CA ALA A 68 9.46 29.06 -18.78
C ALA A 68 9.57 27.52 -18.83
N GLU A 69 10.07 26.92 -17.78
CA GLU A 69 10.20 25.45 -17.69
C GLU A 69 8.94 24.83 -17.07
N HIS A 70 8.22 25.59 -16.23
CA HIS A 70 7.00 25.15 -15.54
C HIS A 70 5.87 26.18 -15.75
N ALA A 71 4.70 25.72 -16.16
CA ALA A 71 3.48 26.52 -16.19
C ALA A 71 2.50 26.06 -15.10
N PHE A 72 1.94 26.99 -14.33
CA PHE A 72 0.87 26.69 -13.38
C PHE A 72 -0.45 27.29 -13.91
N ILE A 73 -1.36 26.40 -14.33
CA ILE A 73 -2.60 26.75 -15.04
C ILE A 73 -3.77 26.76 -14.07
N MET A 74 -4.39 27.94 -13.89
CA MET A 74 -5.46 28.19 -12.93
C MET A 74 -6.75 28.71 -13.59
N ILE A 75 -6.93 28.44 -14.87
CA ILE A 75 -8.09 28.84 -15.67
C ILE A 75 -8.84 27.62 -16.22
N PRO A 76 -10.15 27.72 -16.52
CA PRO A 76 -10.92 26.62 -17.10
C PRO A 76 -10.51 26.26 -18.53
N GLU A 77 -10.01 27.22 -19.30
CA GLU A 77 -9.58 27.08 -20.70
C GLU A 77 -8.17 26.47 -20.79
N VAL A 78 -8.01 25.25 -20.25
CA VAL A 78 -6.71 24.57 -20.10
C VAL A 78 -6.11 24.23 -21.46
N GLU A 79 -6.91 23.82 -22.43
CA GLU A 79 -6.47 23.32 -23.72
C GLU A 79 -5.64 24.37 -24.50
N GLN A 80 -6.12 25.62 -24.54
CA GLN A 80 -5.38 26.69 -25.20
C GLN A 80 -4.07 27.01 -24.49
N ALA A 81 -4.07 26.98 -23.15
CA ALA A 81 -2.85 27.21 -22.37
C ALA A 81 -1.80 26.13 -22.65
N ILE A 82 -2.20 24.86 -22.84
CA ILE A 82 -1.28 23.77 -23.21
C ILE A 82 -0.72 23.95 -24.62
N GLU A 83 -1.52 24.39 -25.60
CA GLU A 83 -1.02 24.74 -26.94
C GLU A 83 0.07 25.81 -26.87
N ASP A 84 -0.16 26.84 -26.06
CA ASP A 84 0.82 27.92 -25.88
C ASP A 84 2.08 27.44 -25.15
N CYS A 85 1.92 26.56 -24.15
CA CYS A 85 3.03 25.88 -23.47
C CYS A 85 3.90 25.07 -24.46
N GLY A 86 3.27 24.30 -25.36
CA GLY A 86 3.98 23.54 -26.38
C GLY A 86 4.78 24.43 -27.31
N ARG A 87 4.20 25.55 -27.81
CA ARG A 87 4.89 26.53 -28.67
C ARG A 87 6.10 27.16 -27.99
N ARG A 88 6.08 27.31 -26.66
CA ARG A 88 7.18 27.92 -25.88
C ARG A 88 8.16 26.92 -25.30
N GLY A 89 7.95 25.62 -25.50
CA GLY A 89 8.82 24.56 -25.00
C GLY A 89 8.77 24.40 -23.48
N VAL A 90 7.60 24.68 -22.86
CA VAL A 90 7.36 24.42 -21.44
C VAL A 90 7.43 22.90 -21.20
N ALA A 91 8.25 22.47 -20.27
CA ALA A 91 8.46 21.04 -20.01
C ALA A 91 7.34 20.43 -19.15
N VAL A 92 6.82 21.18 -18.17
CA VAL A 92 5.79 20.73 -17.22
C VAL A 92 4.68 21.76 -17.08
N ALA A 93 3.44 21.31 -17.10
CA ALA A 93 2.27 22.12 -16.75
C ALA A 93 1.52 21.48 -15.57
N SER A 94 1.47 22.19 -14.43
CA SER A 94 0.61 21.86 -13.31
C SER A 94 -0.77 22.50 -13.50
N ILE A 95 -1.83 21.71 -13.42
CA ILE A 95 -3.20 22.15 -13.71
C ILE A 95 -4.01 22.13 -12.41
N PHE A 96 -4.36 23.32 -11.92
CA PHE A 96 -5.21 23.48 -10.72
C PHE A 96 -6.69 23.26 -11.01
N SER A 97 -7.15 23.62 -12.21
CA SER A 97 -8.56 23.51 -12.60
C SER A 97 -9.08 22.08 -12.51
N ASP A 98 -10.31 21.93 -12.06
CA ASP A 98 -11.14 20.72 -12.03
C ASP A 98 -12.02 20.61 -13.29
N GLY A 99 -13.02 19.71 -13.28
CA GLY A 99 -13.93 19.49 -14.41
C GLY A 99 -13.39 18.51 -15.45
N PHE A 100 -12.53 17.60 -15.04
CA PHE A 100 -11.97 16.52 -15.83
C PHE A 100 -12.52 15.15 -15.36
N ALA A 101 -11.69 14.13 -15.16
CA ALA A 101 -12.16 12.82 -14.73
C ALA A 101 -12.93 12.82 -13.41
N ASP A 102 -12.71 13.82 -12.57
CA ASP A 102 -13.47 14.14 -11.36
C ASP A 102 -14.94 14.53 -11.64
N ALA A 103 -15.26 15.04 -12.85
CA ALA A 103 -16.59 15.43 -13.28
C ALA A 103 -17.35 14.35 -14.08
N GLY A 104 -16.87 13.09 -14.09
CA GLY A 104 -17.52 11.96 -14.73
C GLY A 104 -17.02 11.65 -16.15
N ALA A 105 -17.82 10.90 -16.92
CA ALA A 105 -17.37 10.30 -18.19
C ALA A 105 -16.96 11.34 -19.25
N GLU A 106 -17.70 12.43 -19.38
CA GLU A 106 -17.39 13.49 -20.34
C GLU A 106 -16.06 14.19 -19.95
N GLY A 107 -15.89 14.48 -18.66
CA GLY A 107 -14.67 15.01 -18.12
C GLY A 107 -13.47 14.08 -18.29
N ALA A 108 -13.66 12.77 -18.13
CA ALA A 108 -12.63 11.77 -18.38
C ALA A 108 -12.22 11.73 -19.86
N ALA A 109 -13.16 11.82 -20.79
CA ALA A 109 -12.87 11.92 -22.22
C ALA A 109 -12.12 13.22 -22.56
N ARG A 110 -12.49 14.36 -21.93
CA ARG A 110 -11.77 15.64 -22.06
C ARG A 110 -10.32 15.50 -21.57
N GLN A 111 -10.13 14.87 -20.39
CA GLN A 111 -8.80 14.59 -19.83
C GLN A 111 -7.94 13.75 -20.76
N ALA A 112 -8.47 12.68 -21.33
CA ALA A 112 -7.72 11.82 -22.24
C ALA A 112 -7.25 12.58 -23.49
N ARG A 113 -8.10 13.42 -24.09
CA ARG A 113 -7.73 14.29 -25.22
C ARG A 113 -6.63 15.29 -24.85
N LEU A 114 -6.76 15.91 -23.68
CA LEU A 114 -5.76 16.86 -23.18
C LEU A 114 -4.38 16.20 -23.01
N VAL A 115 -4.34 15.02 -22.38
CA VAL A 115 -3.09 14.26 -22.18
C VAL A 115 -2.45 13.87 -23.52
N ALA A 116 -3.25 13.34 -24.45
CA ALA A 116 -2.74 12.99 -25.79
C ALA A 116 -2.12 14.20 -26.47
N ARG A 117 -2.82 15.34 -26.43
CA ARG A 117 -2.34 16.57 -27.05
C ARG A 117 -1.08 17.15 -26.38
N ALA A 118 -1.04 17.14 -25.05
CA ALA A 118 0.14 17.61 -24.29
C ALA A 118 1.39 16.77 -24.64
N ARG A 119 1.23 15.44 -24.76
CA ARG A 119 2.31 14.54 -25.16
C ARG A 119 2.84 14.83 -26.56
N GLU A 120 1.96 15.08 -27.53
CA GLU A 120 2.35 15.50 -28.88
C GLU A 120 3.17 16.80 -28.86
N LEU A 121 2.86 17.71 -27.96
CA LEU A 121 3.53 18.98 -27.77
C LEU A 121 4.81 18.88 -26.91
N GLY A 122 5.10 17.72 -26.34
CA GLY A 122 6.24 17.51 -25.44
C GLY A 122 6.05 18.10 -24.04
N VAL A 123 4.82 18.39 -23.61
CA VAL A 123 4.48 18.95 -22.30
C VAL A 123 4.01 17.84 -21.36
N ARG A 124 4.63 17.70 -20.18
CA ARG A 124 4.19 16.77 -19.14
C ARG A 124 3.15 17.44 -18.23
N LEU A 125 2.12 16.70 -17.81
CA LEU A 125 1.02 17.25 -17.03
C LEU A 125 1.06 16.74 -15.58
N LEU A 126 1.01 17.67 -14.61
CA LEU A 126 0.73 17.35 -13.21
C LEU A 126 -0.72 17.76 -12.89
N GLY A 127 -1.55 16.81 -12.52
CA GLY A 127 -2.99 17.00 -12.35
C GLY A 127 -3.80 16.35 -13.47
N PRO A 128 -4.92 16.94 -13.91
CA PRO A 128 -5.66 18.11 -13.38
C PRO A 128 -6.07 18.02 -11.91
N ASN A 129 -6.73 19.07 -11.39
CA ASN A 129 -7.15 19.13 -9.99
C ASN A 129 -5.96 19.01 -9.01
N SER A 130 -4.80 19.60 -9.38
CA SER A 130 -3.58 19.60 -8.57
C SER A 130 -3.44 20.92 -7.82
N MET A 131 -3.11 20.85 -6.53
CA MET A 131 -2.73 22.03 -5.73
C MET A 131 -1.32 22.54 -6.02
N GLY A 132 -0.52 21.85 -6.84
CA GLY A 132 0.83 22.24 -7.25
C GLY A 132 1.96 21.54 -6.50
N VAL A 133 3.12 22.20 -6.47
CA VAL A 133 4.41 21.70 -6.00
C VAL A 133 5.04 22.65 -5.00
N ILE A 134 5.65 22.08 -3.96
CA ILE A 134 6.45 22.81 -2.98
C ILE A 134 7.82 22.12 -2.91
N ASP A 135 8.90 22.89 -3.08
CA ASP A 135 10.26 22.48 -2.77
C ASP A 135 10.81 23.46 -1.72
N ILE A 136 10.97 22.99 -0.48
CA ILE A 136 11.36 23.84 0.64
C ILE A 136 12.83 24.23 0.56
N PRO A 137 13.80 23.30 0.37
CA PRO A 137 15.20 23.66 0.12
C PRO A 137 15.39 24.58 -1.08
N GLY A 138 14.72 24.31 -2.19
CA GLY A 138 14.75 25.11 -3.42
C GLY A 138 13.89 26.37 -3.37
N ARG A 139 13.18 26.65 -2.26
CA ARG A 139 12.29 27.80 -2.05
C ARG A 139 11.17 27.94 -3.10
N LEU A 140 10.79 26.85 -3.76
CA LEU A 140 9.69 26.83 -4.71
C LEU A 140 8.37 26.62 -3.95
N ALA A 141 7.51 27.64 -3.93
CA ALA A 141 6.18 27.60 -3.33
C ALA A 141 5.09 27.78 -4.42
N LEU A 142 5.09 26.88 -5.40
CA LEU A 142 4.20 26.92 -6.57
C LEU A 142 2.87 26.21 -6.28
N THR A 143 2.02 26.86 -5.48
CA THR A 143 0.76 26.27 -4.99
C THR A 143 -0.30 27.32 -4.67
N VAL A 144 -1.57 26.91 -4.71
CA VAL A 144 -2.71 27.70 -4.20
C VAL A 144 -3.06 27.36 -2.74
N ASN A 145 -2.39 26.39 -2.12
CA ASN A 145 -2.74 25.91 -0.78
C ASN A 145 -2.47 26.98 0.29
N ALA A 146 -3.51 27.32 1.05
CA ALA A 146 -3.44 28.38 2.08
C ALA A 146 -2.44 28.08 3.21
N VAL A 147 -1.99 26.87 3.38
CA VAL A 147 -0.97 26.51 4.38
C VAL A 147 0.31 27.32 4.20
N LEU A 148 0.62 27.80 3.00
CA LEU A 148 1.79 28.62 2.68
C LEU A 148 1.67 30.08 3.20
N GLU A 149 0.58 30.44 3.89
CA GLU A 149 0.52 31.67 4.70
C GLU A 149 1.40 31.57 5.97
N MET A 150 1.91 30.39 6.29
CA MET A 150 2.91 30.20 7.38
C MET A 150 4.12 31.13 7.16
N ASP A 151 4.67 31.67 8.26
CA ASP A 151 5.82 32.58 8.19
C ASP A 151 7.11 31.87 7.75
N ALA A 152 7.29 30.63 8.15
CA ALA A 152 8.43 29.80 7.78
C ALA A 152 7.99 28.37 7.47
N LEU A 153 8.59 27.78 6.45
CA LEU A 153 8.40 26.37 6.10
C LEU A 153 9.51 25.54 6.77
N PRO A 154 9.16 24.49 7.50
CA PRO A 154 10.15 23.67 8.19
C PRO A 154 10.93 22.80 7.17
N ALA A 155 12.21 23.11 6.98
CA ALA A 155 13.08 22.30 6.14
C ALA A 155 13.49 20.98 6.82
N GLY A 156 13.55 19.89 6.04
CA GLY A 156 13.94 18.55 6.51
C GLY A 156 13.94 17.53 5.39
N GLY A 157 14.15 16.25 5.74
CA GLY A 157 14.33 15.16 4.76
C GLY A 157 13.05 14.40 4.37
N THR A 158 11.87 14.88 4.73
CA THR A 158 10.61 14.18 4.40
C THR A 158 9.98 14.76 3.16
N SER A 159 9.73 13.93 2.16
CA SER A 159 8.96 14.33 0.96
C SER A 159 7.62 13.63 0.92
N MET A 160 6.63 14.24 0.26
CA MET A 160 5.28 13.71 0.18
C MET A 160 4.70 13.81 -1.23
N VAL A 161 4.06 12.74 -1.66
CA VAL A 161 3.17 12.72 -2.83
C VAL A 161 1.74 12.47 -2.36
N SER A 162 0.82 13.37 -2.72
CA SER A 162 -0.57 13.30 -2.28
C SER A 162 -1.53 13.38 -3.46
N GLN A 163 -2.49 12.45 -3.52
CA GLN A 163 -3.62 12.54 -4.45
C GLN A 163 -4.64 13.61 -4.01
N SER A 164 -4.65 13.97 -2.72
CA SER A 164 -5.49 15.03 -2.18
C SER A 164 -4.68 16.30 -1.91
N GLY A 165 -5.03 17.38 -2.58
CA GLY A 165 -4.37 18.67 -2.38
C GLY A 165 -4.58 19.27 -0.99
N THR A 166 -5.76 19.08 -0.40
CA THR A 166 -6.06 19.53 0.98
C THR A 166 -5.22 18.76 2.00
N MET A 167 -5.05 17.45 1.80
CA MET A 167 -4.28 16.62 2.73
C MET A 167 -2.79 16.92 2.69
N LEU A 168 -2.26 17.37 1.56
CA LEU A 168 -0.88 17.87 1.47
C LEU A 168 -0.66 19.04 2.45
N GLY A 169 -1.54 20.05 2.44
CA GLY A 169 -1.48 21.17 3.39
C GLY A 169 -1.70 20.73 4.84
N THR A 170 -2.60 19.78 5.07
CA THR A 170 -2.86 19.21 6.40
C THR A 170 -1.60 18.55 6.98
N VAL A 171 -0.91 17.71 6.21
CA VAL A 171 0.31 17.02 6.66
C VAL A 171 1.44 18.03 6.91
N LEU A 172 1.62 19.02 6.02
CA LEU A 172 2.61 20.08 6.22
C LEU A 172 2.33 20.87 7.51
N SER A 173 1.10 21.34 7.71
CA SER A 173 0.73 22.11 8.90
C SER A 173 0.90 21.34 10.19
N ARG A 174 0.38 20.11 10.23
CA ARG A 174 0.46 19.24 11.43
C ARG A 174 1.89 18.77 11.71
N GLY A 175 2.67 18.49 10.68
CA GLY A 175 4.09 18.14 10.81
C GLY A 175 4.93 19.30 11.33
N ALA A 176 4.72 20.50 10.78
CA ALA A 176 5.38 21.72 11.24
C ALA A 176 5.12 22.00 12.73
N ALA A 177 3.86 21.86 13.18
CA ALA A 177 3.49 22.01 14.58
C ALA A 177 4.16 20.96 15.52
N ARG A 178 4.74 19.90 14.96
CA ARG A 178 5.51 18.86 15.68
C ARG A 178 7.02 19.03 15.55
N GLY A 179 7.47 20.08 14.84
CA GLY A 179 8.89 20.29 14.54
C GLY A 179 9.44 19.38 13.45
N LEU A 180 8.57 18.69 12.69
CA LEU A 180 8.99 17.85 11.57
C LEU A 180 9.25 18.72 10.34
N GLY A 181 10.36 18.45 9.65
CA GLY A 181 10.77 19.15 8.45
C GLY A 181 10.48 18.38 7.17
N PHE A 182 10.25 19.14 6.09
CA PHE A 182 9.94 18.59 4.78
C PHE A 182 10.95 19.06 3.73
N ALA A 183 11.12 18.25 2.67
CA ALA A 183 11.87 18.60 1.48
C ALA A 183 10.92 18.99 0.36
N LYS A 184 10.21 18.02 -0.23
CA LYS A 184 9.33 18.24 -1.38
C LYS A 184 7.92 17.73 -1.11
N LEU A 185 6.91 18.49 -1.55
CA LEU A 185 5.51 18.08 -1.44
C LEU A 185 4.82 18.31 -2.79
N VAL A 186 4.18 17.25 -3.32
CA VAL A 186 3.55 17.26 -4.63
C VAL A 186 2.09 16.81 -4.53
N SER A 187 1.18 17.61 -5.10
CA SER A 187 -0.21 17.23 -5.28
C SER A 187 -0.42 16.69 -6.69
N VAL A 188 -0.75 15.41 -6.86
CA VAL A 188 -0.94 14.81 -8.19
C VAL A 188 -2.35 15.01 -8.75
N GLY A 189 -3.34 15.36 -7.91
CA GLY A 189 -4.73 15.49 -8.35
C GLY A 189 -5.26 14.23 -9.03
N ASN A 190 -5.83 14.40 -10.24
CA ASN A 190 -6.40 13.28 -11.02
C ASN A 190 -5.38 12.28 -11.55
N GLU A 191 -4.06 12.59 -11.48
CA GLU A 191 -2.99 11.67 -11.91
C GLU A 191 -3.15 11.24 -13.38
N ALA A 192 -3.35 12.24 -14.26
CA ALA A 192 -3.67 11.97 -15.66
C ALA A 192 -2.44 11.62 -16.52
N ASP A 193 -1.26 12.17 -16.21
CA ASP A 193 0.00 11.91 -16.93
C ASP A 193 1.14 11.61 -15.94
N LEU A 194 1.55 12.57 -15.10
CA LEU A 194 2.51 12.32 -14.03
C LEU A 194 1.82 11.60 -12.87
N GLY A 195 2.19 10.34 -12.65
CA GLY A 195 1.61 9.50 -11.62
C GLY A 195 2.45 9.42 -10.35
N VAL A 196 1.84 8.84 -9.29
CA VAL A 196 2.52 8.64 -8.00
C VAL A 196 3.82 7.86 -8.17
N GLY A 197 3.84 6.79 -8.98
CA GLY A 197 5.05 5.98 -9.21
C GLY A 197 6.19 6.81 -9.80
N GLU A 198 5.93 7.65 -10.80
CA GLU A 198 6.96 8.50 -11.41
C GLU A 198 7.51 9.54 -10.44
N LEU A 199 6.65 10.14 -9.63
CA LEU A 199 7.08 11.11 -8.61
C LEU A 199 7.89 10.43 -7.50
N VAL A 200 7.52 9.23 -7.07
CA VAL A 200 8.34 8.44 -6.13
C VAL A 200 9.72 8.12 -6.72
N GLU A 201 9.79 7.82 -8.01
CA GLU A 201 11.05 7.60 -8.71
C GLU A 201 11.94 8.85 -8.70
N LEU A 202 11.39 10.03 -9.01
CA LEU A 202 12.11 11.31 -8.93
C LEU A 202 12.60 11.60 -7.49
N LEU A 203 11.75 11.35 -6.48
CA LEU A 203 12.11 11.55 -5.07
C LEU A 203 13.13 10.51 -4.59
N ALA A 204 13.16 9.32 -5.16
CA ALA A 204 14.18 8.32 -4.86
C ALA A 204 15.60 8.80 -5.25
N ASP A 205 15.71 9.61 -6.30
CA ASP A 205 16.98 10.18 -6.76
C ASP A 205 17.30 11.54 -6.13
N ASP A 206 16.33 12.18 -5.48
CA ASP A 206 16.49 13.50 -4.90
C ASP A 206 17.38 13.50 -3.63
N ALA A 207 18.43 14.32 -3.60
CA ALA A 207 19.39 14.34 -2.50
C ALA A 207 18.80 14.85 -1.17
N ASP A 208 17.80 15.70 -1.21
CA ASP A 208 17.17 16.27 -0.02
C ASP A 208 16.15 15.31 0.60
N THR A 209 15.67 14.31 -0.14
CA THR A 209 14.66 13.35 0.33
C THR A 209 15.30 12.18 1.06
N ARG A 210 14.85 11.90 2.28
CA ARG A 210 15.26 10.75 3.12
C ARG A 210 14.11 9.75 3.36
N VAL A 211 12.88 10.24 3.41
CA VAL A 211 11.65 9.44 3.59
C VAL A 211 10.59 9.95 2.63
N ILE A 212 9.84 9.05 2.00
CA ILE A 212 8.76 9.39 1.07
C ILE A 212 7.43 9.00 1.70
N LEU A 213 6.54 9.97 1.89
CA LEU A 213 5.18 9.77 2.38
C LEU A 213 4.19 9.77 1.22
N LEU A 214 3.24 8.85 1.25
CA LEU A 214 2.18 8.73 0.25
C LEU A 214 0.81 8.87 0.91
N PHE A 215 0.00 9.81 0.43
CA PHE A 215 -1.41 9.87 0.75
C PHE A 215 -2.20 9.42 -0.48
N LEU A 216 -2.82 8.25 -0.41
CA LEU A 216 -3.41 7.57 -1.55
C LEU A 216 -4.93 7.38 -1.38
N GLU A 217 -5.67 7.67 -2.43
CA GLU A 217 -7.09 7.33 -2.60
C GLU A 217 -7.23 6.06 -3.46
N THR A 218 -6.30 5.84 -4.40
CA THR A 218 -6.22 4.65 -5.26
C THR A 218 -4.77 4.39 -5.69
N VAL A 219 -4.51 3.20 -6.25
CA VAL A 219 -3.28 2.90 -6.99
C VAL A 219 -3.66 2.78 -8.47
N ARG A 220 -3.12 3.65 -9.32
CA ARG A 220 -3.46 3.68 -10.77
C ARG A 220 -2.48 2.87 -11.62
N ASP A 221 -1.21 2.92 -11.27
CA ASP A 221 -0.14 2.20 -11.97
C ASP A 221 0.70 1.44 -10.92
N ALA A 222 0.25 0.21 -10.62
CA ALA A 222 0.89 -0.65 -9.64
C ALA A 222 2.29 -1.09 -10.07
N GLU A 223 2.49 -1.36 -11.35
CA GLU A 223 3.80 -1.82 -11.85
C GLU A 223 4.86 -0.73 -11.70
N ARG A 224 4.51 0.51 -12.06
CA ARG A 224 5.41 1.65 -11.92
C ARG A 224 5.67 2.01 -10.46
N LEU A 225 4.65 2.01 -9.62
CA LEU A 225 4.81 2.27 -8.18
C LEU A 225 5.69 1.19 -7.52
N ALA A 226 5.53 -0.08 -7.89
CA ALA A 226 6.39 -1.17 -7.40
C ALA A 226 7.85 -0.99 -7.84
N ALA A 227 8.10 -0.58 -9.09
CA ALA A 227 9.45 -0.29 -9.59
C ALA A 227 10.08 0.90 -8.84
N ALA A 228 9.31 1.98 -8.66
CA ALA A 228 9.74 3.17 -7.92
C ALA A 228 10.04 2.88 -6.45
N ALA A 229 9.21 2.06 -5.78
CA ALA A 229 9.44 1.64 -4.40
C ALA A 229 10.72 0.81 -4.26
N ARG A 230 11.01 -0.09 -5.22
CA ARG A 230 12.30 -0.82 -5.24
C ARG A 230 13.49 0.13 -5.41
N ARG A 231 13.37 1.15 -6.28
CA ARG A 231 14.40 2.18 -6.48
C ARG A 231 14.63 2.97 -5.20
N ALA A 232 13.55 3.44 -4.55
CA ALA A 232 13.61 4.15 -3.27
C ALA A 232 14.27 3.29 -2.18
N HIS A 233 13.89 2.01 -2.07
CA HIS A 233 14.52 1.06 -1.15
C HIS A 233 16.03 0.91 -1.42
N SER A 234 16.42 0.75 -2.69
CA SER A 234 17.84 0.64 -3.08
C SER A 234 18.64 1.91 -2.77
N ALA A 235 17.98 3.06 -2.77
CA ALA A 235 18.55 4.34 -2.35
C ALA A 235 18.51 4.56 -0.82
N GLY A 236 18.05 3.58 -0.03
CA GLY A 236 17.93 3.68 1.42
C GLY A 236 16.81 4.62 1.89
N LYS A 237 15.80 4.86 1.05
CA LYS A 237 14.67 5.76 1.32
C LYS A 237 13.38 4.97 1.56
N PRO A 238 12.92 4.86 2.81
CA PRO A 238 11.64 4.24 3.11
C PRO A 238 10.47 4.96 2.45
N VAL A 239 9.50 4.19 1.94
CA VAL A 239 8.22 4.68 1.43
C VAL A 239 7.13 4.29 2.40
N VAL A 240 6.36 5.27 2.88
CA VAL A 240 5.27 5.07 3.84
C VAL A 240 3.96 5.52 3.22
N ALA A 241 2.93 4.68 3.23
CA ALA A 241 1.64 4.95 2.63
C ALA A 241 0.50 4.94 3.66
N TYR A 242 -0.34 5.96 3.60
CA TYR A 242 -1.68 5.98 4.17
C TYR A 242 -2.69 5.92 3.04
N LYS A 243 -3.57 4.91 3.06
CA LYS A 243 -4.52 4.64 1.97
C LYS A 243 -5.96 4.77 2.48
N LEU A 244 -6.74 5.63 1.83
CA LEU A 244 -8.17 5.75 2.08
C LEU A 244 -8.96 4.55 1.55
N GLY A 245 -10.19 4.36 2.05
CA GLY A 245 -11.12 3.38 1.50
C GLY A 245 -10.97 1.97 2.06
N ARG A 246 -10.61 1.82 3.34
CA ARG A 246 -10.57 0.54 4.06
C ARG A 246 -11.96 -0.04 4.34
N SER A 247 -12.93 0.82 4.63
CA SER A 247 -14.33 0.41 4.78
C SER A 247 -15.07 0.40 3.45
N ALA A 248 -16.15 -0.38 3.34
CA ALA A 248 -16.98 -0.42 2.13
C ALA A 248 -17.53 0.96 1.74
N LEU A 249 -17.89 1.79 2.72
CA LEU A 249 -18.34 3.17 2.47
C LEU A 249 -17.17 4.06 2.06
N GLY A 250 -16.03 3.98 2.74
CA GLY A 250 -14.81 4.71 2.38
C GLY A 250 -14.32 4.38 0.97
N ALA A 251 -14.39 3.10 0.57
CA ALA A 251 -14.06 2.67 -0.78
C ALA A 251 -15.01 3.25 -1.83
N ARG A 252 -16.31 3.39 -1.53
CA ARG A 252 -17.28 4.07 -2.42
C ARG A 252 -16.98 5.56 -2.55
N LEU A 253 -16.68 6.25 -1.44
CA LEU A 253 -16.34 7.66 -1.45
C LEU A 253 -15.05 7.94 -2.23
N ALA A 254 -14.01 7.13 -2.03
CA ALA A 254 -12.76 7.24 -2.79
C ALA A 254 -13.01 7.07 -4.30
N ARG A 255 -13.87 6.13 -4.71
CA ARG A 255 -14.27 5.97 -6.12
C ARG A 255 -14.99 7.18 -6.70
N SER A 256 -15.96 7.73 -5.98
CA SER A 256 -16.72 8.90 -6.45
C SER A 256 -15.84 10.14 -6.57
N HIS A 257 -14.80 10.24 -5.75
CA HIS A 257 -13.87 11.38 -5.75
C HIS A 257 -12.80 11.30 -6.84
N THR A 258 -12.36 10.09 -7.20
CA THR A 258 -11.24 9.89 -8.14
C THR A 258 -11.64 9.30 -9.48
N GLY A 259 -12.88 8.83 -9.64
CA GLY A 259 -13.33 8.08 -10.82
C GLY A 259 -12.64 6.73 -11.01
N ALA A 260 -11.92 6.21 -10.00
CA ALA A 260 -11.13 5.00 -10.09
C ALA A 260 -11.87 3.75 -9.60
N LEU A 261 -11.47 2.56 -10.08
CA LEU A 261 -11.91 1.27 -9.56
C LEU A 261 -11.42 1.10 -8.11
N ALA A 262 -12.22 0.47 -7.24
CA ALA A 262 -11.78 0.08 -5.91
C ALA A 262 -11.41 -1.40 -5.91
N GLY A 263 -10.17 -1.70 -5.55
CA GLY A 263 -9.72 -3.05 -5.22
C GLY A 263 -10.03 -3.42 -3.78
N SER A 264 -9.81 -4.68 -3.45
CA SER A 264 -9.88 -5.18 -2.08
C SER A 264 -8.77 -4.54 -1.23
N ASP A 265 -9.11 -4.09 -0.01
CA ASP A 265 -8.12 -3.53 0.93
C ASP A 265 -7.01 -4.54 1.27
N ALA A 266 -7.38 -5.83 1.39
CA ALA A 266 -6.42 -6.92 1.62
C ALA A 266 -5.45 -7.13 0.43
N ALA A 267 -5.93 -6.95 -0.81
CA ALA A 267 -5.10 -7.01 -2.01
C ALA A 267 -4.05 -5.88 -2.01
N LEU A 268 -4.47 -4.67 -1.68
CA LEU A 268 -3.58 -3.52 -1.56
C LEU A 268 -2.56 -3.68 -0.42
N ASP A 269 -2.98 -4.26 0.71
CA ASP A 269 -2.07 -4.55 1.82
C ASP A 269 -0.98 -5.55 1.40
N ALA A 270 -1.37 -6.64 0.75
CA ALA A 270 -0.44 -7.62 0.20
C ALA A 270 0.52 -6.99 -0.84
N TYR A 271 0.01 -6.13 -1.70
CA TYR A 271 0.79 -5.40 -2.68
C TYR A 271 1.82 -4.46 -2.03
N PHE A 272 1.41 -3.61 -1.07
CA PHE A 272 2.34 -2.72 -0.37
C PHE A 272 3.44 -3.49 0.36
N ARG A 273 3.09 -4.57 1.02
CA ARG A 273 4.05 -5.46 1.69
C ARG A 273 5.08 -6.02 0.72
N ALA A 274 4.64 -6.51 -0.44
CA ALA A 274 5.54 -7.05 -1.48
C ALA A 274 6.41 -5.97 -2.12
N CYS A 275 5.92 -4.72 -2.21
CA CYS A 275 6.67 -3.58 -2.70
C CYS A 275 7.65 -2.99 -1.67
N GLY A 276 7.63 -3.45 -0.41
CA GLY A 276 8.41 -2.86 0.67
C GLY A 276 7.92 -1.48 1.11
N ILE A 277 6.64 -1.17 0.84
CA ILE A 277 5.99 0.06 1.26
C ILE A 277 5.39 -0.17 2.65
N LEU A 278 5.79 0.65 3.63
CA LEU A 278 5.20 0.63 4.96
C LEU A 278 3.77 1.17 4.89
N ARG A 279 2.80 0.37 5.32
CA ARG A 279 1.42 0.82 5.40
C ARG A 279 1.07 1.24 6.82
N VAL A 280 0.58 2.47 6.98
CA VAL A 280 0.07 2.98 8.24
C VAL A 280 -1.45 3.09 8.21
N ASP A 281 -2.09 2.88 9.37
CA ASP A 281 -3.54 2.86 9.51
C ASP A 281 -4.11 4.20 9.92
N MET A 282 -3.26 5.09 10.47
CA MET A 282 -3.68 6.39 10.99
C MET A 282 -2.95 7.53 10.28
N LEU A 283 -3.67 8.63 10.04
CA LEU A 283 -3.09 9.85 9.47
C LEU A 283 -2.00 10.43 10.38
N GLU A 284 -2.20 10.37 11.69
CA GLU A 284 -1.20 10.83 12.66
C GLU A 284 0.10 10.04 12.54
N THR A 285 -0.01 8.72 12.34
CA THR A 285 1.15 7.86 12.12
C THR A 285 1.90 8.25 10.84
N LEU A 286 1.20 8.55 9.73
CA LEU A 286 1.84 9.01 8.50
C LEU A 286 2.71 10.26 8.75
N ILE A 287 2.24 11.16 9.62
CA ILE A 287 2.97 12.40 9.95
C ILE A 287 4.17 12.11 10.85
N GLU A 288 4.01 11.26 11.88
CA GLU A 288 4.96 11.10 12.97
C GLU A 288 6.02 10.00 12.73
N ILE A 289 5.82 9.10 11.74
CA ILE A 289 6.67 7.91 11.54
C ILE A 289 8.04 8.22 10.91
N ALA A 290 8.19 9.32 10.18
CA ALA A 290 9.37 9.56 9.38
C ALA A 290 10.70 9.43 10.16
N PRO A 291 10.87 9.99 11.38
CA PRO A 291 12.09 9.80 12.16
C PRO A 291 12.31 8.35 12.64
N LEU A 292 11.24 7.54 12.74
CA LEU A 292 11.37 6.14 13.13
C LEU A 292 12.03 5.30 12.04
N VAL A 293 11.78 5.63 10.76
CA VAL A 293 12.21 4.81 9.61
C VAL A 293 13.40 5.41 8.85
N ALA A 294 13.65 6.70 9.00
CA ALA A 294 14.73 7.39 8.30
C ALA A 294 16.10 6.74 8.57
N GLY A 295 16.82 6.40 7.50
CA GLY A 295 18.15 5.79 7.58
C GLY A 295 18.17 4.36 8.13
N ARG A 296 17.02 3.68 8.21
CA ARG A 296 16.90 2.29 8.64
C ARG A 296 16.56 1.36 7.48
N ALA A 297 16.87 0.08 7.68
CA ALA A 297 16.46 -1.01 6.81
C ALA A 297 15.27 -1.78 7.43
N PRO A 298 14.54 -2.56 6.64
CA PRO A 298 13.53 -3.49 7.15
C PRO A 298 14.08 -4.39 8.26
N PRO A 299 13.34 -4.56 9.37
CA PRO A 299 13.80 -5.39 10.49
C PRO A 299 13.88 -6.86 10.09
N ARG A 300 14.87 -7.57 10.62
CA ARG A 300 15.00 -9.02 10.46
C ARG A 300 14.49 -9.69 11.73
N LEU A 301 13.28 -10.24 11.65
CA LEU A 301 12.67 -11.02 12.73
C LEU A 301 12.71 -12.51 12.37
N GLU A 302 12.88 -13.36 13.37
CA GLU A 302 12.75 -14.79 13.18
C GLU A 302 11.31 -15.15 12.83
N PRO A 303 11.08 -16.06 11.85
CA PRO A 303 9.75 -16.48 11.48
C PRO A 303 8.95 -17.01 12.68
N GLY A 304 7.71 -16.52 12.84
CA GLY A 304 6.81 -16.95 13.92
C GLY A 304 7.07 -16.32 15.30
N ARG A 305 8.10 -15.49 15.46
CA ARG A 305 8.36 -14.74 16.69
C ARG A 305 7.66 -13.38 16.65
N SER A 306 6.95 -13.03 17.73
CA SER A 306 6.41 -11.69 17.91
C SER A 306 7.54 -10.66 18.08
N PRO A 307 7.40 -9.44 17.50
CA PRO A 307 8.31 -8.34 17.77
C PRO A 307 8.29 -7.97 19.26
N ARG A 308 9.44 -7.59 19.83
CA ARG A 308 9.58 -7.23 21.23
C ARG A 308 10.02 -5.78 21.39
N VAL A 309 9.25 -4.99 22.12
CA VAL A 309 9.54 -3.59 22.44
C VAL A 309 9.87 -3.45 23.92
N ALA A 310 11.04 -2.96 24.24
CA ALA A 310 11.37 -2.59 25.63
C ALA A 310 10.77 -1.23 25.95
N VAL A 311 9.93 -1.17 26.98
CA VAL A 311 9.24 0.05 27.41
C VAL A 311 9.89 0.57 28.70
N LEU A 312 10.47 1.77 28.63
CA LEU A 312 11.02 2.49 29.79
C LEU A 312 10.12 3.67 30.13
N THR A 313 9.73 3.79 31.40
CA THR A 313 8.79 4.84 31.82
C THR A 313 9.12 5.41 33.21
N THR A 314 8.56 6.60 33.46
CA THR A 314 8.41 7.21 34.78
C THR A 314 6.94 7.47 35.13
N THR A 315 6.01 6.97 34.29
CA THR A 315 4.56 7.17 34.43
C THR A 315 3.79 5.89 34.12
N GLY A 316 3.33 5.19 35.14
CA GLY A 316 2.67 3.90 35.01
C GLY A 316 1.41 3.94 34.13
N GLY A 317 0.54 4.93 34.31
CA GLY A 317 -0.69 5.08 33.50
C GLY A 317 -0.40 5.37 32.02
N GLY A 318 0.62 6.19 31.73
CA GLY A 318 1.05 6.46 30.37
C GLY A 318 1.60 5.20 29.68
N ALA A 319 2.43 4.43 30.39
CA ALA A 319 2.96 3.17 29.88
C ALA A 319 1.83 2.15 29.64
N ALA A 320 0.90 1.98 30.57
CA ALA A 320 -0.22 1.04 30.43
C ALA A 320 -1.03 1.30 29.14
N SER A 321 -1.29 2.57 28.81
CA SER A 321 -2.06 2.93 27.60
C SER A 321 -1.40 2.50 26.30
N VAL A 322 -0.06 2.64 26.18
CA VAL A 322 0.65 2.26 24.96
C VAL A 322 0.95 0.76 24.91
N VAL A 323 1.21 0.13 26.05
CA VAL A 323 1.40 -1.33 26.17
C VAL A 323 0.17 -2.08 25.68
N ASP A 324 -1.04 -1.62 26.08
CA ASP A 324 -2.31 -2.20 25.62
C ASP A 324 -2.41 -2.14 24.08
N ARG A 325 -2.09 -1.00 23.47
CA ARG A 325 -2.12 -0.83 22.02
C ARG A 325 -1.06 -1.65 21.29
N LEU A 326 0.15 -1.76 21.84
CA LEU A 326 1.20 -2.62 21.29
C LEU A 326 0.75 -4.09 21.31
N GLY A 327 0.17 -4.57 22.43
CA GLY A 327 -0.35 -5.92 22.54
C GLY A 327 -1.46 -6.23 21.53
N LEU A 328 -2.43 -5.31 21.34
CA LEU A 328 -3.47 -5.43 20.30
C LEU A 328 -2.90 -5.48 18.87
N SER A 329 -1.71 -4.90 18.67
CA SER A 329 -0.97 -4.93 17.39
C SER A 329 -0.06 -6.16 17.25
N GLY A 330 -0.11 -7.12 18.17
CA GLY A 330 0.73 -8.33 18.14
C GLY A 330 2.18 -8.12 18.54
N ILE A 331 2.47 -7.01 19.22
CA ILE A 331 3.81 -6.63 19.67
C ILE A 331 3.92 -6.94 21.17
N GLU A 332 4.91 -7.74 21.53
CA GLU A 332 5.21 -8.08 22.93
C GLU A 332 6.01 -6.94 23.59
N THR A 333 5.66 -6.61 24.83
CA THR A 333 6.47 -5.68 25.64
C THR A 333 7.35 -6.46 26.62
N VAL A 334 8.61 -6.04 26.74
CA VAL A 334 9.61 -6.75 27.53
C VAL A 334 10.42 -5.79 28.41
N ALA A 335 10.94 -6.32 29.51
CA ALA A 335 11.92 -5.62 30.37
C ALA A 335 13.19 -6.48 30.43
N PRO A 336 14.17 -6.28 29.53
CA PRO A 336 15.39 -7.04 29.49
C PRO A 336 16.05 -7.21 30.87
N GLY A 337 16.40 -8.47 31.21
CA GLY A 337 17.00 -8.82 32.50
C GLY A 337 16.04 -8.77 33.70
N ARG A 338 14.72 -8.63 33.49
CA ARG A 338 13.71 -8.56 34.55
C ARG A 338 12.48 -9.40 34.19
N ASP A 339 11.84 -9.97 35.19
CA ASP A 339 10.54 -10.64 35.04
C ASP A 339 9.41 -9.60 35.17
N ALA A 340 9.28 -8.73 34.17
CA ALA A 340 8.28 -7.65 34.12
C ALA A 340 8.00 -7.27 32.67
N PRO A 341 6.79 -6.75 32.34
CA PRO A 341 6.47 -6.32 30.98
C PRO A 341 7.06 -4.94 30.62
N ILE A 342 7.46 -4.13 31.59
CA ILE A 342 8.00 -2.78 31.42
C ILE A 342 9.05 -2.47 32.47
N ILE A 343 9.84 -1.44 32.24
CA ILE A 343 10.80 -0.88 33.21
C ILE A 343 10.24 0.45 33.72
N ASP A 344 9.64 0.44 34.90
CA ASP A 344 9.15 1.66 35.56
C ASP A 344 10.21 2.13 36.58
N LEU A 345 10.83 3.27 36.31
CA LEU A 345 11.76 3.91 37.23
C LEU A 345 11.03 4.77 38.28
N THR A 346 9.72 4.88 38.16
CA THR A 346 8.87 5.75 38.99
C THR A 346 9.31 7.23 38.95
N MET A 347 8.62 8.09 39.67
CA MET A 347 8.99 9.50 39.80
C MET A 347 10.30 9.72 40.59
N ALA A 348 10.81 8.68 41.24
CA ALA A 348 12.09 8.74 42.00
C ALA A 348 13.32 8.47 41.11
N GLY A 349 13.12 8.03 39.86
CA GLY A 349 14.18 7.77 38.92
C GLY A 349 14.96 9.04 38.55
N THR A 350 16.31 9.00 38.66
CA THR A 350 17.17 10.10 38.25
C THR A 350 17.39 10.11 36.74
N SER A 351 17.75 11.29 36.17
CA SER A 351 18.13 11.42 34.75
C SER A 351 19.28 10.49 34.38
N ALA A 352 20.26 10.33 35.28
CA ALA A 352 21.41 9.43 35.07
C ALA A 352 20.99 7.95 35.01
N GLN A 353 20.06 7.50 35.86
CA GLN A 353 19.51 6.15 35.82
C GLN A 353 18.72 5.92 34.53
N TYR A 354 17.91 6.92 34.12
CA TYR A 354 17.14 6.86 32.90
C TYR A 354 18.08 6.72 31.67
N ALA A 355 19.11 7.55 31.56
CA ALA A 355 20.11 7.50 30.50
C ALA A 355 20.86 6.16 30.46
N ALA A 356 21.33 5.66 31.60
CA ALA A 356 22.02 4.39 31.69
C ALA A 356 21.14 3.21 31.29
N THR A 357 19.87 3.24 31.72
CA THR A 357 18.89 2.20 31.33
C THR A 357 18.60 2.24 29.83
N LEU A 358 18.40 3.42 29.23
CA LEU A 358 18.20 3.54 27.78
C LEU A 358 19.39 3.00 27.00
N ALA A 359 20.63 3.35 27.39
CA ALA A 359 21.85 2.84 26.76
C ALA A 359 21.88 1.29 26.79
N SER A 360 21.58 0.69 27.94
CA SER A 360 21.53 -0.78 28.09
C SER A 360 20.45 -1.41 27.21
N LEU A 361 19.26 -0.80 27.08
CA LEU A 361 18.16 -1.33 26.28
C LEU A 361 18.44 -1.26 24.78
N VAL A 362 19.07 -0.18 24.33
CA VAL A 362 19.42 -0.01 22.91
C VAL A 362 20.42 -1.09 22.47
N ASP A 363 21.30 -1.56 23.34
CA ASP A 363 22.28 -2.62 23.07
C ASP A 363 21.75 -4.03 23.34
N SER A 364 20.66 -4.19 24.11
CA SER A 364 20.15 -5.50 24.52
C SER A 364 19.64 -6.36 23.35
N PRO A 365 20.04 -7.64 23.22
CA PRO A 365 19.47 -8.54 22.20
C PRO A 365 18.04 -9.04 22.53
N GLU A 366 17.54 -8.76 23.74
CA GLU A 366 16.24 -9.25 24.20
C GLU A 366 15.06 -8.43 23.66
N CYS A 367 15.32 -7.27 23.05
CA CYS A 367 14.29 -6.43 22.43
C CYS A 367 14.69 -5.98 21.02
N ASP A 368 13.68 -5.75 20.17
CA ASP A 368 13.83 -5.34 18.78
C ASP A 368 13.71 -3.81 18.61
N ALA A 369 13.12 -3.12 19.59
CA ALA A 369 12.99 -1.67 19.65
C ALA A 369 12.87 -1.20 21.09
N VAL A 370 13.07 0.10 21.32
CA VAL A 370 12.94 0.76 22.62
C VAL A 370 11.92 1.89 22.53
N LEU A 371 11.04 1.96 23.52
CA LEU A 371 10.05 3.03 23.68
C LEU A 371 10.23 3.72 25.03
N ALA A 372 10.56 5.01 24.99
CA ALA A 372 10.62 5.89 26.14
C ALA A 372 9.26 6.57 26.36
N VAL A 373 8.58 6.25 27.47
CA VAL A 373 7.29 6.88 27.83
C VAL A 373 7.55 7.98 28.86
N VAL A 374 7.20 9.23 28.49
CA VAL A 374 7.49 10.41 29.30
C VAL A 374 6.20 11.05 29.82
N GLY A 375 6.15 11.28 31.13
CA GLY A 375 5.02 11.88 31.82
C GLY A 375 5.04 13.42 31.82
N SER A 376 4.51 14.02 32.89
CA SER A 376 4.32 15.47 33.03
C SER A 376 5.60 16.31 32.92
N SER A 377 6.76 15.74 33.20
CA SER A 377 8.06 16.40 32.98
C SER A 377 8.27 16.87 31.56
N ALA A 378 7.72 16.16 30.56
CA ALA A 378 7.78 16.59 29.16
C ALA A 378 7.13 17.96 28.91
N MET A 379 6.11 18.32 29.68
CA MET A 379 5.41 19.62 29.54
C MET A 379 6.12 20.72 30.34
N PHE A 380 6.50 20.43 31.60
CA PHE A 380 6.97 21.45 32.53
C PHE A 380 8.49 21.62 32.54
N HIS A 381 9.25 20.59 32.14
CA HIS A 381 10.72 20.58 32.07
C HIS A 381 11.21 19.93 30.77
N PRO A 382 10.84 20.46 29.59
CA PRO A 382 10.99 19.78 28.31
C PRO A 382 12.44 19.38 28.01
N GLN A 383 13.41 20.25 28.22
CA GLN A 383 14.83 19.95 27.99
C GLN A 383 15.31 18.78 28.86
N HIS A 384 15.08 18.88 30.17
CA HIS A 384 15.47 17.84 31.12
C HIS A 384 14.79 16.49 30.85
N ALA A 385 13.52 16.52 30.45
CA ALA A 385 12.75 15.30 30.17
C ALA A 385 13.23 14.53 28.95
N VAL A 386 13.72 15.22 27.91
CA VAL A 386 14.13 14.57 26.65
C VAL A 386 15.65 14.42 26.50
N GLU A 387 16.46 15.09 27.31
CA GLU A 387 17.93 15.02 27.28
C GLU A 387 18.47 13.58 27.32
N PRO A 388 17.99 12.68 28.22
CA PRO A 388 18.46 11.28 28.24
C PRO A 388 18.11 10.52 26.96
N ILE A 389 16.98 10.86 26.30
CA ILE A 389 16.54 10.23 25.06
C ILE A 389 17.40 10.71 23.89
N LEU A 390 17.68 12.01 23.84
CA LEU A 390 18.54 12.61 22.82
C LEU A 390 20.01 12.18 22.95
N GLY A 391 20.49 11.93 24.18
CA GLY A 391 21.82 11.43 24.48
C GLY A 391 22.00 9.92 24.36
N ALA A 392 20.93 9.17 24.10
CA ALA A 392 21.02 7.72 23.96
C ALA A 392 21.86 7.31 22.73
N PRO A 393 22.61 6.18 22.78
CA PRO A 393 23.39 5.70 21.65
C PRO A 393 22.54 5.49 20.40
N ARG A 394 23.06 5.88 19.25
CA ARG A 394 22.41 5.68 17.94
C ARG A 394 22.82 4.33 17.38
N THR A 395 21.88 3.42 17.24
CA THR A 395 22.09 2.08 16.68
C THR A 395 21.06 1.79 15.59
N ALA A 396 21.18 0.62 14.96
CA ALA A 396 20.15 0.15 14.01
C ALA A 396 18.79 -0.09 14.70
N LYS A 397 18.79 -0.37 16.02
CA LYS A 397 17.58 -0.56 16.79
C LYS A 397 16.82 0.77 16.94
N PRO A 398 15.53 0.84 16.62
CA PRO A 398 14.76 2.06 16.77
C PRO A 398 14.54 2.41 18.24
N LEU A 399 14.76 3.68 18.55
CA LEU A 399 14.36 4.34 19.79
C LEU A 399 13.28 5.37 19.44
N ALA A 400 12.15 5.30 20.12
CA ALA A 400 11.07 6.27 20.00
C ALA A 400 10.61 6.78 21.37
N ALA A 401 9.87 7.88 21.36
CA ALA A 401 9.26 8.45 22.56
C ALA A 401 7.73 8.51 22.40
N PHE A 402 7.01 8.26 23.50
CA PHE A 402 5.60 8.58 23.64
C PHE A 402 5.43 9.62 24.75
N LEU A 403 4.92 10.79 24.40
CA LEU A 403 4.69 11.87 25.37
C LEU A 403 3.23 11.86 25.83
N THR A 404 3.00 11.50 27.08
CA THR A 404 1.66 11.39 27.65
C THR A 404 0.92 12.75 27.66
N PRO A 405 1.53 13.87 28.13
CA PRO A 405 0.87 15.16 28.08
C PRO A 405 1.09 15.87 26.73
N HIS A 406 0.29 16.91 26.48
CA HIS A 406 0.54 17.82 25.38
C HIS A 406 1.84 18.62 25.64
N ALA A 407 2.92 18.30 24.91
CA ALA A 407 4.27 18.77 25.17
C ALA A 407 4.97 19.20 23.86
N GLU A 408 4.48 20.29 23.24
CA GLU A 408 4.99 20.74 21.92
C GLU A 408 6.47 21.03 21.91
N GLN A 409 7.02 21.63 22.97
CA GLN A 409 8.43 21.95 23.06
C GLN A 409 9.29 20.68 23.12
N SER A 410 8.88 19.66 23.87
CA SER A 410 9.53 18.36 23.91
C SER A 410 9.46 17.63 22.56
N LEU A 411 8.33 17.68 21.87
CA LEU A 411 8.18 17.13 20.52
C LEU A 411 9.14 17.81 19.53
N ALA A 412 9.22 19.14 19.57
CA ALA A 412 10.14 19.89 18.71
C ALA A 412 11.61 19.60 19.01
N LEU A 413 11.98 19.38 20.27
CA LEU A 413 13.33 18.96 20.67
C LEU A 413 13.67 17.57 20.13
N LEU A 414 12.77 16.60 20.31
CA LEU A 414 12.95 15.23 19.82
C LEU A 414 13.02 15.19 18.28
N ALA A 415 12.15 15.95 17.60
CA ALA A 415 12.17 16.05 16.13
C ALA A 415 13.49 16.63 15.60
N ARG A 416 14.01 17.72 16.19
CA ARG A 416 15.33 18.27 15.85
C ARG A 416 16.46 17.29 16.12
N GLY A 417 16.30 16.46 17.15
CA GLY A 417 17.21 15.37 17.44
C GLY A 417 16.97 14.11 16.62
N GLU A 418 16.10 14.13 15.62
CA GLU A 418 15.75 12.97 14.77
C GLU A 418 15.27 11.74 15.56
N VAL A 419 14.59 11.94 16.69
CA VAL A 419 13.93 10.89 17.46
C VAL A 419 12.44 10.89 17.14
N ALA A 420 11.90 9.74 16.78
CA ALA A 420 10.45 9.59 16.59
C ALA A 420 9.71 9.84 17.90
N ALA A 421 8.71 10.70 17.87
CA ALA A 421 7.92 11.03 19.05
C ALA A 421 6.43 11.07 18.71
N PHE A 422 5.63 10.39 19.52
CA PHE A 422 4.21 10.18 19.30
C PHE A 422 3.37 10.90 20.35
N ARG A 423 2.20 11.43 19.91
CA ARG A 423 1.23 12.12 20.77
C ARG A 423 0.16 11.19 21.31
N THR A 424 -0.09 10.08 20.61
CA THR A 424 -1.14 9.12 21.01
C THR A 424 -0.57 7.71 21.05
N PRO A 425 -1.06 6.87 21.97
CA PRO A 425 -0.63 5.47 22.06
C PRO A 425 -1.00 4.68 20.79
N GLU A 426 -2.12 5.04 20.14
CA GLU A 426 -2.57 4.43 18.89
C GLU A 426 -1.57 4.68 17.73
N ALA A 427 -1.16 5.94 17.53
CA ALA A 427 -0.19 6.27 16.48
C ALA A 427 1.18 5.64 16.76
N CYS A 428 1.59 5.58 18.03
CA CYS A 428 2.81 4.90 18.45
C CYS A 428 2.79 3.41 18.10
N ALA A 429 1.72 2.70 18.48
CA ALA A 429 1.58 1.28 18.21
C ALA A 429 1.47 0.98 16.71
N ASP A 430 0.72 1.80 15.96
CA ASP A 430 0.60 1.67 14.50
C ASP A 430 1.96 1.90 13.79
N ALA A 431 2.77 2.84 14.27
CA ALA A 431 4.11 3.08 13.72
C ALA A 431 5.06 1.88 13.95
N PHE A 432 5.05 1.30 15.15
CA PHE A 432 5.84 0.10 15.44
C PHE A 432 5.33 -1.11 14.64
N ARG A 433 4.00 -1.28 14.52
CA ARG A 433 3.42 -2.32 13.67
C ARG A 433 3.90 -2.17 12.23
N ALA A 434 3.78 -0.98 11.64
CA ALA A 434 4.22 -0.72 10.27
C ALA A 434 5.73 -0.95 10.10
N TYR A 435 6.55 -0.57 11.09
CA TYR A 435 7.98 -0.82 11.09
C TYR A 435 8.30 -2.32 11.13
N PHE A 436 7.67 -3.10 12.00
CA PHE A 436 7.93 -4.53 12.11
C PHE A 436 7.35 -5.36 10.96
N GLU A 437 6.33 -4.85 10.30
CA GLU A 437 5.78 -5.45 9.07
C GLU A 437 6.53 -5.04 7.80
N TRP A 438 7.44 -4.06 7.88
CA TRP A 438 8.23 -3.61 6.74
C TRP A 438 9.14 -4.72 6.23
N ARG A 439 9.14 -4.94 4.92
CA ARG A 439 9.91 -5.99 4.24
C ARG A 439 10.78 -5.40 3.14
N VAL A 440 11.82 -6.13 2.78
CA VAL A 440 12.59 -5.86 1.55
C VAL A 440 11.65 -6.04 0.35
N PRO A 441 11.66 -5.11 -0.62
CA PRO A 441 10.86 -5.26 -1.82
C PRO A 441 11.13 -6.57 -2.54
N ARG A 442 10.07 -7.28 -2.87
CA ARG A 442 10.16 -8.56 -3.54
C ARG A 442 10.51 -8.39 -5.02
N ARG A 443 11.35 -9.28 -5.55
CA ARG A 443 11.54 -9.43 -6.99
C ARG A 443 10.50 -10.41 -7.53
N ILE A 444 9.57 -9.93 -8.33
CA ILE A 444 8.59 -10.78 -9.01
C ILE A 444 9.26 -11.36 -10.27
N SER A 445 9.16 -12.67 -10.47
CA SER A 445 9.63 -13.32 -11.70
C SER A 445 8.88 -12.79 -12.91
N THR A 446 9.61 -12.54 -14.00
CA THR A 446 9.06 -12.14 -15.30
C THR A 446 9.22 -13.26 -16.34
N GLU A 447 9.63 -14.45 -15.91
CA GLU A 447 9.74 -15.62 -16.77
C GLU A 447 8.37 -15.95 -17.36
N ILE A 448 8.29 -16.11 -18.68
CA ILE A 448 7.04 -16.45 -19.34
C ILE A 448 6.85 -17.96 -19.29
N LEU A 449 5.70 -18.39 -18.78
CA LEU A 449 5.30 -19.79 -18.82
C LEU A 449 4.65 -20.07 -20.18
N ASP A 450 5.24 -20.99 -20.93
CA ASP A 450 4.66 -21.47 -22.20
C ASP A 450 3.57 -22.52 -21.93
N LEU A 451 2.45 -22.03 -21.41
CA LEU A 451 1.23 -22.80 -21.18
C LEU A 451 0.15 -22.29 -22.12
N GLN A 452 -0.32 -23.15 -23.04
CA GLN A 452 -1.40 -22.81 -23.95
C GLN A 452 -2.75 -23.12 -23.31
N ILE A 453 -3.52 -22.10 -23.06
CA ILE A 453 -4.93 -22.22 -22.64
C ILE A 453 -5.78 -22.24 -23.92
N LYS A 454 -6.26 -23.43 -24.29
CA LYS A 454 -6.99 -23.67 -25.54
C LYS A 454 -8.51 -23.55 -25.38
N ASP A 455 -9.02 -23.78 -24.17
CA ASP A 455 -10.44 -23.79 -23.89
C ASP A 455 -10.96 -22.35 -23.80
N SER A 456 -12.06 -22.08 -24.45
CA SER A 456 -12.79 -20.79 -24.33
C SER A 456 -13.65 -20.71 -23.06
N ARG A 457 -13.94 -21.86 -22.45
CA ARG A 457 -14.67 -22.02 -21.19
C ARG A 457 -14.19 -23.25 -20.46
N PHE A 458 -14.13 -23.19 -19.15
CA PHE A 458 -13.73 -24.31 -18.30
C PHE A 458 -14.96 -24.89 -17.59
N ASN A 459 -15.06 -26.22 -17.58
CA ASN A 459 -15.82 -26.96 -16.59
C ASN A 459 -14.86 -27.51 -15.52
N GLU A 460 -15.39 -28.14 -14.47
CA GLU A 460 -14.55 -28.66 -13.37
C GLU A 460 -13.48 -29.67 -13.83
N LYS A 461 -13.82 -30.52 -14.79
CA LYS A 461 -12.85 -31.52 -15.32
C LYS A 461 -11.66 -30.85 -16.00
N THR A 462 -11.93 -29.89 -16.90
CA THR A 462 -10.88 -29.17 -17.61
C THR A 462 -10.11 -28.22 -16.69
N ALA A 463 -10.74 -27.69 -15.64
CA ALA A 463 -10.06 -26.91 -14.61
C ALA A 463 -9.05 -27.78 -13.82
N LEU A 464 -9.47 -28.99 -13.39
CA LEU A 464 -8.57 -29.92 -12.69
C LEU A 464 -7.42 -30.41 -13.59
N GLU A 465 -7.65 -30.58 -14.90
CA GLU A 465 -6.61 -30.92 -15.88
C GLU A 465 -5.60 -29.77 -16.04
N LEU A 466 -6.06 -28.52 -16.07
CA LEU A 466 -5.18 -27.37 -16.04
C LEU A 466 -4.32 -27.36 -14.78
N PHE A 467 -4.92 -27.60 -13.60
CA PHE A 467 -4.18 -27.63 -12.33
C PHE A 467 -3.16 -28.78 -12.29
N ALA A 468 -3.52 -29.96 -12.80
CA ALA A 468 -2.58 -31.06 -12.93
C ALA A 468 -1.41 -30.74 -13.86
N SER A 469 -1.64 -29.99 -14.96
CA SER A 469 -0.56 -29.53 -15.85
C SER A 469 0.41 -28.54 -15.19
N LEU A 470 -0.03 -27.84 -14.15
CA LEU A 470 0.80 -26.98 -13.30
C LEU A 470 1.56 -27.78 -12.22
N GLY A 471 1.27 -29.08 -12.04
CA GLY A 471 1.87 -29.94 -11.02
C GLY A 471 1.08 -30.01 -9.70
N ILE A 472 -0.21 -29.70 -9.71
CA ILE A 472 -1.09 -29.82 -8.54
C ILE A 472 -1.79 -31.17 -8.61
N ASP A 473 -1.66 -31.98 -7.56
CA ASP A 473 -2.34 -33.28 -7.48
C ASP A 473 -3.85 -33.09 -7.41
N ALA A 474 -4.59 -33.80 -8.29
CA ALA A 474 -6.05 -33.79 -8.33
C ALA A 474 -6.62 -35.18 -8.07
N ALA A 475 -7.78 -35.23 -7.45
CA ALA A 475 -8.48 -36.51 -7.22
C ALA A 475 -8.84 -37.18 -8.53
N ALA A 476 -8.62 -38.50 -8.59
CA ALA A 476 -8.96 -39.30 -9.76
C ALA A 476 -10.43 -39.11 -10.12
N SER A 477 -10.69 -38.76 -11.36
CA SER A 477 -12.03 -38.43 -11.84
C SER A 477 -12.27 -38.92 -13.26
N GLN A 478 -13.53 -39.26 -13.56
CA GLN A 478 -14.01 -39.67 -14.88
C GLN A 478 -15.33 -38.96 -15.20
N VAL A 479 -15.57 -38.72 -16.48
CA VAL A 479 -16.87 -38.23 -16.95
C VAL A 479 -17.76 -39.44 -17.25
N ALA A 480 -18.93 -39.48 -16.65
CA ALA A 480 -19.94 -40.49 -16.90
C ALA A 480 -21.11 -39.87 -17.68
N LEU A 481 -21.54 -40.51 -18.77
CA LEU A 481 -22.55 -40.01 -19.70
C LEU A 481 -23.86 -40.77 -19.55
N ALA A 482 -24.99 -40.08 -19.66
CA ALA A 482 -26.32 -40.69 -19.75
C ALA A 482 -26.46 -41.52 -21.07
N PRO A 483 -27.25 -42.61 -21.05
CA PRO A 483 -28.09 -43.09 -19.95
C PRO A 483 -27.40 -44.08 -19.00
N GLY A 484 -26.21 -44.57 -19.33
CA GLY A 484 -25.53 -45.64 -18.56
C GLY A 484 -24.79 -45.13 -17.32
N PHE A 485 -24.18 -43.96 -17.39
CA PHE A 485 -23.35 -43.38 -16.36
C PHE A 485 -22.25 -44.36 -15.86
N GLU A 486 -21.46 -44.92 -16.76
CA GLU A 486 -20.42 -45.88 -16.42
C GLU A 486 -19.13 -45.23 -16.00
N HIS A 487 -18.45 -45.77 -14.98
CA HIS A 487 -17.10 -45.43 -14.55
C HIS A 487 -16.36 -46.64 -13.98
N SER A 488 -15.03 -46.52 -13.93
CA SER A 488 -14.14 -47.59 -13.38
C SER A 488 -13.45 -47.20 -12.07
N LEU A 489 -13.84 -46.05 -11.46
CA LEU A 489 -13.22 -45.56 -10.23
C LEU A 489 -13.63 -46.40 -9.02
N PRO A 490 -12.73 -46.58 -8.03
CA PRO A 490 -13.05 -47.29 -6.79
C PRO A 490 -14.00 -46.45 -5.90
N TYR A 491 -14.94 -47.13 -5.25
CA TYR A 491 -15.83 -46.51 -4.27
C TYR A 491 -15.14 -46.32 -2.92
N PRO A 492 -15.54 -45.31 -2.11
CA PRO A 492 -16.66 -44.38 -2.37
C PRO A 492 -16.30 -43.27 -3.36
N VAL A 493 -17.32 -42.80 -4.08
CA VAL A 493 -17.19 -41.70 -5.06
C VAL A 493 -18.13 -40.51 -4.75
N ALA A 494 -17.79 -39.35 -5.28
CA ALA A 494 -18.68 -38.21 -5.44
C ALA A 494 -19.18 -38.14 -6.89
N ALA A 495 -20.42 -37.69 -7.10
CA ALA A 495 -20.99 -37.39 -8.39
C ALA A 495 -21.41 -35.92 -8.46
N LYS A 496 -20.97 -35.21 -9.49
CA LYS A 496 -21.18 -33.78 -9.63
C LYS A 496 -21.70 -33.46 -11.04
N ILE A 497 -22.64 -32.53 -11.18
CA ILE A 497 -23.06 -32.03 -12.50
C ILE A 497 -21.85 -31.42 -13.20
N LEU A 498 -21.55 -31.84 -14.42
CA LEU A 498 -20.50 -31.27 -15.25
C LEU A 498 -21.09 -30.18 -16.15
N SER A 499 -20.87 -28.93 -15.80
CA SER A 499 -21.32 -27.76 -16.55
C SER A 499 -20.33 -26.64 -16.45
N ALA A 500 -20.11 -25.90 -17.53
CA ALA A 500 -19.34 -24.67 -17.56
C ALA A 500 -20.16 -23.42 -17.15
N GLU A 501 -21.49 -23.59 -16.99
CA GLU A 501 -22.39 -22.47 -16.68
C GLU A 501 -22.75 -22.37 -15.19
N ILE A 502 -22.58 -23.48 -14.45
CA ILE A 502 -22.92 -23.55 -13.01
C ILE A 502 -21.64 -23.44 -12.18
N ALA A 503 -21.35 -22.25 -11.67
CA ALA A 503 -20.17 -22.00 -10.85
C ALA A 503 -20.31 -22.58 -9.42
N HIS A 504 -21.51 -22.49 -8.79
CA HIS A 504 -21.78 -22.96 -7.41
C HIS A 504 -22.72 -24.17 -7.41
N LYS A 505 -22.16 -25.34 -7.74
CA LYS A 505 -22.92 -26.59 -7.91
C LYS A 505 -23.55 -27.10 -6.63
N THR A 506 -22.90 -26.90 -5.49
CA THR A 506 -23.38 -27.35 -4.18
C THR A 506 -24.67 -26.64 -3.79
N GLU A 507 -24.78 -25.34 -4.01
CA GLU A 507 -25.99 -24.54 -3.75
C GLU A 507 -27.14 -24.93 -4.68
N ALA A 508 -26.80 -25.33 -5.92
CA ALA A 508 -27.77 -25.81 -6.92
C ALA A 508 -28.20 -27.28 -6.73
N GLY A 509 -27.74 -27.95 -5.65
CA GLY A 509 -28.02 -29.37 -5.43
C GLY A 509 -27.34 -30.32 -6.44
N GLY A 510 -26.32 -29.82 -7.13
CA GLY A 510 -25.60 -30.52 -8.21
C GLY A 510 -24.46 -31.45 -7.74
N VAL A 511 -24.33 -31.72 -6.43
CA VAL A 511 -23.26 -32.55 -5.86
C VAL A 511 -23.84 -33.62 -4.94
N ILE A 512 -23.43 -34.87 -5.13
CA ILE A 512 -23.77 -35.99 -4.27
C ILE A 512 -22.46 -36.62 -3.77
N LEU A 513 -22.25 -36.66 -2.46
CA LEU A 513 -21.06 -37.19 -1.81
C LEU A 513 -21.30 -38.56 -1.21
N GLY A 514 -20.21 -39.34 -1.03
CA GLY A 514 -20.19 -40.56 -0.24
C GLY A 514 -20.99 -41.71 -0.84
N ILE A 515 -21.02 -41.83 -2.18
CA ILE A 515 -21.66 -42.94 -2.85
C ILE A 515 -20.81 -44.20 -2.65
N GLY A 516 -21.36 -45.21 -1.97
CA GLY A 516 -20.62 -46.38 -1.51
C GLY A 516 -20.58 -47.57 -2.48
N GLY A 517 -21.36 -47.56 -3.57
CA GLY A 517 -21.42 -48.66 -4.54
C GLY A 517 -22.21 -48.36 -5.80
N GLU A 518 -22.09 -49.29 -6.75
CA GLU A 518 -22.63 -49.16 -8.11
C GLU A 518 -24.17 -48.95 -8.14
N VAL A 519 -24.91 -49.73 -7.33
CA VAL A 519 -26.39 -49.65 -7.30
C VAL A 519 -26.81 -48.26 -6.79
N GLU A 520 -26.21 -47.83 -5.69
CA GLU A 520 -26.46 -46.50 -5.11
C GLU A 520 -26.08 -45.39 -6.10
N PHE A 521 -24.96 -45.57 -6.81
CA PHE A 521 -24.51 -44.62 -7.82
C PHE A 521 -25.54 -44.41 -8.91
N ARG A 522 -26.02 -45.53 -9.54
CA ARG A 522 -27.01 -45.46 -10.62
C ARG A 522 -28.35 -44.86 -10.19
N GLU A 523 -28.75 -45.09 -8.94
CA GLU A 523 -29.98 -44.47 -8.40
C GLU A 523 -29.80 -42.96 -8.17
N LYS A 524 -28.69 -42.57 -7.51
CA LYS A 524 -28.46 -41.19 -7.10
C LYS A 524 -28.09 -40.27 -8.25
N VAL A 525 -27.29 -40.74 -9.23
CA VAL A 525 -26.83 -39.91 -10.35
C VAL A 525 -27.99 -39.46 -11.25
N ARG A 526 -29.04 -40.27 -11.37
CA ARG A 526 -30.26 -39.89 -12.13
C ARG A 526 -31.00 -38.69 -11.52
N LYS A 527 -30.85 -38.46 -10.21
CA LYS A 527 -31.45 -37.33 -9.50
C LYS A 527 -30.79 -35.99 -9.84
N LEU A 528 -29.56 -36.02 -10.37
CA LEU A 528 -28.84 -34.83 -10.79
C LEU A 528 -29.43 -34.18 -12.06
N ASN A 529 -30.30 -34.91 -12.79
CA ASN A 529 -30.95 -34.41 -14.01
C ASN A 529 -29.97 -33.75 -15.01
N SER A 530 -28.80 -34.39 -15.21
CA SER A 530 -27.76 -33.97 -16.13
C SER A 530 -27.37 -35.11 -17.06
N ASN A 531 -27.01 -34.79 -18.30
CA ASN A 531 -26.51 -35.77 -19.27
C ASN A 531 -25.02 -36.11 -19.04
N GLU A 532 -24.30 -35.23 -18.35
CA GLU A 532 -22.88 -35.40 -18.06
C GLU A 532 -22.62 -35.19 -16.55
N VAL A 533 -21.94 -36.13 -15.95
CA VAL A 533 -21.61 -36.12 -14.53
C VAL A 533 -20.11 -36.39 -14.34
N LEU A 534 -19.47 -35.57 -13.57
CA LEU A 534 -18.11 -35.85 -13.09
C LEU A 534 -18.18 -36.79 -11.90
N VAL A 535 -17.61 -37.98 -12.05
CA VAL A 535 -17.45 -38.95 -10.97
C VAL A 535 -16.03 -38.82 -10.44
N GLN A 536 -15.87 -38.73 -9.13
CA GLN A 536 -14.58 -38.47 -8.50
C GLN A 536 -14.41 -39.34 -7.25
N VAL A 537 -13.22 -39.91 -7.08
CA VAL A 537 -12.88 -40.71 -5.87
C VAL A 537 -12.92 -39.78 -4.64
N MET A 538 -13.69 -40.18 -3.63
CA MET A 538 -13.78 -39.44 -2.37
C MET A 538 -12.41 -39.30 -1.71
N GLN A 539 -12.11 -38.11 -1.25
CA GLN A 539 -10.88 -37.80 -0.54
C GLN A 539 -11.20 -37.48 0.93
N SER A 540 -10.33 -37.95 1.82
CA SER A 540 -10.37 -37.60 3.25
C SER A 540 -9.02 -37.04 3.66
N GLY A 541 -9.02 -36.09 4.58
CA GLY A 541 -7.80 -35.44 5.05
C GLY A 541 -7.93 -34.87 6.44
N LEU A 542 -6.96 -34.10 6.85
CA LEU A 542 -6.89 -33.47 8.16
C LEU A 542 -7.58 -32.10 8.20
N ALA A 543 -7.60 -31.39 7.06
CA ALA A 543 -8.29 -30.12 6.89
C ALA A 543 -8.52 -29.82 5.41
N GLU A 544 -9.41 -28.88 5.17
CA GLU A 544 -9.69 -28.31 3.86
C GLU A 544 -9.02 -26.94 3.72
N ALA A 545 -8.42 -26.68 2.58
CA ALA A 545 -7.83 -25.40 2.23
C ALA A 545 -8.46 -24.86 0.94
N ILE A 546 -8.48 -23.54 0.80
CA ILE A 546 -8.75 -22.84 -0.46
C ILE A 546 -7.42 -22.33 -1.01
N VAL A 547 -7.18 -22.55 -2.30
CA VAL A 547 -6.05 -22.01 -3.03
C VAL A 547 -6.57 -21.28 -4.26
N GLY A 548 -6.20 -20.01 -4.42
CA GLY A 548 -6.73 -19.15 -5.46
C GLY A 548 -5.67 -18.35 -6.21
N TYR A 549 -6.03 -17.98 -7.43
CA TYR A 549 -5.37 -17.00 -8.27
C TYR A 549 -6.41 -16.01 -8.79
N ARG A 550 -6.09 -14.72 -8.78
CA ARG A 550 -6.94 -13.68 -9.36
C ARG A 550 -6.09 -12.58 -9.98
N ASP A 551 -6.45 -12.15 -11.19
CA ASP A 551 -5.87 -10.94 -11.78
C ASP A 551 -6.68 -9.72 -11.31
N ASP A 552 -6.18 -9.06 -10.26
CA ASP A 552 -6.84 -7.90 -9.65
C ASP A 552 -6.64 -6.66 -10.55
N PRO A 553 -7.71 -5.90 -10.83
CA PRO A 553 -7.64 -4.77 -11.76
C PRO A 553 -6.76 -3.60 -11.28
N LEU A 554 -6.45 -3.51 -9.98
CA LEU A 554 -5.62 -2.42 -9.43
C LEU A 554 -4.17 -2.83 -9.20
N VAL A 555 -3.96 -4.01 -8.62
CA VAL A 555 -2.63 -4.45 -8.18
C VAL A 555 -2.05 -5.60 -9.00
N GLY A 556 -2.79 -6.04 -10.02
CA GLY A 556 -2.37 -7.15 -10.88
C GLY A 556 -2.58 -8.52 -10.23
N PRO A 557 -1.87 -9.55 -10.73
CA PRO A 557 -2.10 -10.93 -10.33
C PRO A 557 -1.78 -11.20 -8.85
N LEU A 558 -2.68 -11.90 -8.18
CA LEU A 558 -2.60 -12.29 -6.77
C LEU A 558 -2.73 -13.80 -6.60
N ALA A 559 -1.98 -14.36 -5.67
CA ALA A 559 -2.17 -15.69 -5.10
C ALA A 559 -2.92 -15.58 -3.77
N LEU A 560 -3.77 -16.57 -3.48
CA LEU A 560 -4.56 -16.67 -2.26
C LEU A 560 -4.38 -18.06 -1.65
N VAL A 561 -4.28 -18.14 -0.33
CA VAL A 561 -4.46 -19.36 0.43
C VAL A 561 -5.26 -19.08 1.70
N GLY A 562 -6.16 -19.97 2.07
CA GLY A 562 -6.99 -19.84 3.25
C GLY A 562 -7.54 -21.15 3.78
N ALA A 563 -8.14 -21.11 4.97
CA ALA A 563 -8.91 -22.22 5.49
C ALA A 563 -10.14 -22.44 4.59
N GLY A 564 -10.29 -23.67 4.09
CA GLY A 564 -11.38 -24.09 3.20
C GLY A 564 -12.61 -24.58 3.94
N GLY A 565 -13.54 -25.16 3.18
CA GLY A 565 -14.78 -25.73 3.67
C GLY A 565 -15.91 -24.72 3.85
N VAL A 566 -17.05 -25.17 4.36
CA VAL A 566 -18.31 -24.41 4.46
C VAL A 566 -18.17 -23.11 5.29
N THR A 567 -17.18 -23.03 6.17
CA THR A 567 -16.94 -21.87 7.04
C THR A 567 -15.96 -20.85 6.45
N ALA A 568 -15.32 -21.15 5.32
CA ALA A 568 -14.30 -20.29 4.69
C ALA A 568 -14.85 -18.89 4.39
N GLU A 569 -16.06 -18.80 3.87
CA GLU A 569 -16.71 -17.53 3.54
C GLU A 569 -17.07 -16.68 4.77
N ILE A 570 -17.34 -17.35 5.90
CA ILE A 570 -17.72 -16.69 7.15
C ILE A 570 -16.49 -16.09 7.83
N TYR A 571 -15.44 -16.87 8.00
CA TYR A 571 -14.25 -16.45 8.76
C TYR A 571 -13.26 -15.62 7.94
N ARG A 572 -13.24 -15.79 6.62
CA ARG A 572 -12.34 -15.09 5.68
C ARG A 572 -10.88 -15.10 6.14
N ASP A 573 -10.45 -16.23 6.72
CA ASP A 573 -9.08 -16.43 7.21
C ASP A 573 -8.18 -16.81 6.03
N VAL A 574 -7.74 -15.79 5.30
CA VAL A 574 -6.98 -15.93 4.07
C VAL A 574 -5.70 -15.08 4.11
N ALA A 575 -4.67 -15.53 3.40
CA ALA A 575 -3.48 -14.77 3.10
C ALA A 575 -3.37 -14.52 1.60
N LEU A 576 -2.96 -13.29 1.23
CA LEU A 576 -2.76 -12.84 -0.15
C LEU A 576 -1.30 -12.45 -0.37
N ALA A 577 -0.80 -12.66 -1.60
CA ALA A 577 0.46 -12.12 -2.08
C ALA A 577 0.39 -11.86 -3.60
N PRO A 578 1.12 -10.88 -4.16
CA PRO A 578 1.27 -10.75 -5.60
C PRO A 578 1.85 -12.02 -6.23
N ALA A 579 1.21 -12.50 -7.30
CA ALA A 579 1.65 -13.70 -8.02
C ALA A 579 2.71 -13.34 -9.10
N PRO A 580 3.61 -14.28 -9.44
CA PRO A 580 3.78 -15.63 -8.88
C PRO A 580 4.46 -15.61 -7.51
N VAL A 581 4.17 -16.58 -6.66
CA VAL A 581 4.86 -16.79 -5.37
C VAL A 581 5.79 -18.00 -5.42
N GLY A 582 6.91 -17.91 -4.71
CA GLY A 582 7.80 -19.06 -4.49
C GLY A 582 7.29 -19.96 -3.35
N ILE A 583 7.95 -21.11 -3.16
CA ILE A 583 7.56 -22.06 -2.09
C ILE A 583 7.71 -21.44 -0.70
N GLU A 584 8.83 -20.78 -0.42
CA GLU A 584 9.10 -20.10 0.87
C GLU A 584 8.03 -19.05 1.19
N GLU A 585 7.63 -18.27 0.19
CA GLU A 585 6.58 -17.27 0.37
C GLU A 585 5.20 -17.91 0.56
N ALA A 586 4.91 -19.00 -0.14
CA ALA A 586 3.68 -19.77 0.06
C ALA A 586 3.62 -20.35 1.49
N GLU A 587 4.75 -20.82 2.04
CA GLU A 587 4.87 -21.25 3.44
C GLU A 587 4.63 -20.08 4.41
N GLU A 588 5.17 -18.88 4.12
CA GLU A 588 4.89 -17.69 4.90
C GLU A 588 3.40 -17.31 4.84
N MET A 589 2.77 -17.37 3.67
CA MET A 589 1.32 -17.15 3.51
C MET A 589 0.51 -18.12 4.36
N ILE A 590 0.82 -19.41 4.28
CA ILE A 590 0.19 -20.49 5.06
C ILE A 590 0.37 -20.23 6.57
N SER A 591 1.53 -19.73 7.00
CA SER A 591 1.80 -19.45 8.42
C SER A 591 0.86 -18.39 9.00
N ARG A 592 0.38 -17.46 8.19
CA ARG A 592 -0.53 -16.37 8.58
C ARG A 592 -1.99 -16.80 8.70
N VAL A 593 -2.39 -17.91 8.11
CA VAL A 593 -3.74 -18.46 8.22
C VAL A 593 -3.92 -19.12 9.59
N LYS A 594 -4.79 -18.57 10.41
CA LYS A 594 -5.02 -19.02 11.80
C LYS A 594 -5.66 -20.42 11.84
N GLY A 595 -6.59 -20.68 10.94
CA GLY A 595 -7.28 -21.99 10.83
C GLY A 595 -6.32 -23.15 10.60
N PHE A 596 -5.14 -22.91 10.01
CA PHE A 596 -4.14 -23.95 9.82
C PHE A 596 -3.34 -24.30 11.09
N ALA A 597 -3.66 -23.73 12.25
CA ALA A 597 -3.12 -24.21 13.53
C ALA A 597 -3.39 -25.70 13.73
N VAL A 598 -4.54 -26.22 13.30
CA VAL A 598 -4.89 -27.64 13.36
C VAL A 598 -3.88 -28.51 12.58
N LEU A 599 -3.37 -28.03 11.47
CA LEU A 599 -2.38 -28.73 10.62
C LEU A 599 -0.94 -28.64 11.17
N ARG A 600 -0.69 -27.77 12.16
CA ARG A 600 0.62 -27.64 12.83
C ARG A 600 0.76 -28.53 14.06
N GLY A 601 -0.24 -29.36 14.36
CA GLY A 601 -0.21 -30.26 15.52
C GLY A 601 -0.82 -29.65 16.79
N TYR A 602 -1.74 -28.70 16.66
CA TYR A 602 -2.45 -28.09 17.79
C TYR A 602 -3.10 -29.14 18.68
N ARG A 603 -2.83 -29.06 20.00
CA ARG A 603 -3.34 -30.01 21.02
C ARG A 603 -3.09 -31.48 20.70
N GLY A 604 -1.95 -31.82 20.05
CA GLY A 604 -1.56 -33.18 19.73
C GLY A 604 -2.26 -33.77 18.48
N LEU A 605 -2.98 -32.97 17.69
CA LEU A 605 -3.54 -33.39 16.43
C LEU A 605 -2.42 -33.79 15.44
N PRO A 606 -2.68 -34.69 14.49
CA PRO A 606 -1.73 -35.04 13.44
C PRO A 606 -1.34 -33.79 12.64
N ARG A 607 -0.06 -33.72 12.27
CA ARG A 607 0.43 -32.67 11.36
C ARG A 607 0.03 -32.96 9.93
N GLY A 608 -0.43 -31.92 9.20
CA GLY A 608 -0.70 -31.97 7.77
C GLY A 608 0.54 -31.62 6.95
N ASP A 609 0.57 -32.05 5.69
CA ASP A 609 1.62 -31.72 4.73
C ASP A 609 1.47 -30.29 4.22
N LEU A 610 1.91 -29.32 5.02
CA LEU A 610 1.89 -27.91 4.66
C LEU A 610 2.85 -27.58 3.50
N ALA A 611 3.90 -28.38 3.32
CA ALA A 611 4.81 -28.24 2.18
C ALA A 611 4.13 -28.62 0.85
N ALA A 612 3.28 -29.67 0.84
CA ALA A 612 2.46 -29.99 -0.33
C ALA A 612 1.45 -28.87 -0.63
N LEU A 613 0.82 -28.30 0.39
CA LEU A 613 -0.06 -27.13 0.22
C LEU A 613 0.71 -25.93 -0.35
N ALA A 614 1.92 -25.65 0.15
CA ALA A 614 2.77 -24.57 -0.36
C ALA A 614 3.14 -24.77 -1.83
N ARG A 615 3.45 -26.01 -2.24
CA ARG A 615 3.67 -26.35 -3.65
C ARG A 615 2.44 -26.09 -4.51
N ALA A 616 1.24 -26.41 -4.03
CA ALA A 616 -0.01 -26.14 -4.75
C ALA A 616 -0.26 -24.63 -4.93
N VAL A 617 -0.04 -23.83 -3.88
CA VAL A 617 -0.15 -22.36 -3.95
C VAL A 617 0.86 -21.80 -4.96
N ALA A 618 2.13 -22.19 -4.85
CA ALA A 618 3.18 -21.75 -5.76
C ALA A 618 2.86 -22.14 -7.21
N ALA A 619 2.40 -23.37 -7.44
CA ALA A 619 2.04 -23.88 -8.76
C ALA A 619 0.90 -23.10 -9.40
N LEU A 620 -0.22 -22.91 -8.68
CA LEU A 620 -1.38 -22.14 -9.19
C LEU A 620 -0.99 -20.69 -9.49
N SER A 621 -0.18 -20.07 -8.65
CA SER A 621 0.26 -18.68 -8.81
C SER A 621 1.03 -18.45 -10.12
N ARG A 622 1.60 -19.49 -10.73
CA ARG A 622 2.31 -19.41 -12.03
C ARG A 622 1.40 -19.05 -13.19
N LEU A 623 0.08 -19.07 -13.02
CA LEU A 623 -0.86 -18.52 -14.00
C LEU A 623 -0.58 -17.03 -14.30
N ALA A 624 0.03 -16.31 -13.38
CA ALA A 624 0.52 -14.94 -13.60
C ALA A 624 1.59 -14.83 -14.70
N LEU A 625 2.29 -15.91 -15.00
CA LEU A 625 3.38 -15.98 -15.99
C LEU A 625 2.90 -16.39 -17.39
N VAL A 626 1.64 -16.80 -17.53
CA VAL A 626 1.08 -17.21 -18.83
C VAL A 626 1.01 -16.00 -19.75
N ARG A 627 1.48 -16.16 -20.99
CA ARG A 627 1.48 -15.08 -21.99
C ARG A 627 0.09 -14.49 -22.16
N GLY A 628 -0.03 -13.17 -22.06
CA GLY A 628 -1.29 -12.44 -22.17
C GLY A 628 -2.21 -12.56 -20.94
N ARG A 629 -1.86 -13.36 -19.94
CA ARG A 629 -2.64 -13.56 -18.71
C ARG A 629 -4.13 -13.74 -18.98
N PRO A 630 -4.54 -14.79 -19.72
CA PRO A 630 -5.95 -14.98 -20.13
C PRO A 630 -6.85 -15.36 -18.96
N VAL A 631 -6.32 -15.91 -17.86
CA VAL A 631 -7.09 -16.30 -16.69
C VAL A 631 -7.38 -15.07 -15.84
N ALA A 632 -8.65 -14.79 -15.59
CA ALA A 632 -9.11 -13.75 -14.67
C ALA A 632 -9.10 -14.27 -13.23
N GLU A 633 -9.57 -15.50 -13.03
CA GLU A 633 -9.67 -16.13 -11.72
C GLU A 633 -9.50 -17.65 -11.86
N ALA A 634 -8.80 -18.26 -10.91
CA ALA A 634 -8.72 -19.71 -10.75
C ALA A 634 -8.77 -20.03 -9.25
N GLU A 635 -9.63 -21.00 -8.87
CA GLU A 635 -9.82 -21.38 -7.48
C GLU A 635 -9.89 -22.90 -7.36
N ILE A 636 -9.26 -23.41 -6.32
CA ILE A 636 -9.36 -24.80 -5.87
C ILE A 636 -9.99 -24.75 -4.47
N ASN A 637 -11.22 -25.21 -4.34
CA ASN A 637 -11.96 -25.20 -3.08
C ASN A 637 -12.92 -26.41 -2.98
N PRO A 638 -12.51 -27.46 -2.22
CA PRO A 638 -11.32 -27.50 -1.37
C PRO A 638 -10.09 -28.17 -2.01
N VAL A 639 -8.92 -27.84 -1.44
CA VAL A 639 -7.74 -28.70 -1.43
C VAL A 639 -7.78 -29.50 -0.13
N ILE A 640 -7.79 -30.83 -0.22
CA ILE A 640 -7.75 -31.72 0.96
C ILE A 640 -6.31 -31.92 1.40
N VAL A 641 -5.95 -31.36 2.57
CA VAL A 641 -4.61 -31.53 3.16
C VAL A 641 -4.55 -32.80 3.99
N LYS A 642 -3.62 -33.69 3.65
CA LYS A 642 -3.42 -34.99 4.30
C LYS A 642 -2.19 -34.98 5.20
N ARG A 643 -1.86 -36.11 5.82
CA ARG A 643 -0.56 -36.31 6.50
C ARG A 643 0.59 -36.25 5.50
N GLU A 644 0.36 -36.80 4.32
CA GLU A 644 1.27 -36.79 3.18
C GLU A 644 0.48 -36.38 1.94
N GLY A 645 0.87 -35.24 1.32
CA GLY A 645 0.24 -34.67 0.14
C GLY A 645 -0.94 -33.74 0.41
N ALA A 646 -1.33 -33.05 -0.63
CA ALA A 646 -2.50 -32.17 -0.71
C ALA A 646 -3.17 -32.39 -2.07
N VAL A 647 -4.49 -32.59 -2.10
CA VAL A 647 -5.23 -33.04 -3.30
C VAL A 647 -6.38 -32.09 -3.61
N ALA A 648 -6.41 -31.57 -4.83
CA ALA A 648 -7.51 -30.77 -5.35
C ALA A 648 -8.74 -31.66 -5.63
N VAL A 649 -9.91 -31.26 -5.12
CA VAL A 649 -11.16 -32.02 -5.34
C VAL A 649 -12.26 -31.19 -6.01
N ASP A 650 -12.10 -29.90 -6.12
CA ASP A 650 -12.96 -29.03 -6.91
C ASP A 650 -12.15 -27.90 -7.53
N GLY A 651 -12.60 -27.37 -8.65
CA GLY A 651 -11.88 -26.34 -9.37
C GLY A 651 -12.74 -25.47 -10.26
N LEU A 652 -12.45 -24.18 -10.22
CA LEU A 652 -13.06 -23.15 -11.05
C LEU A 652 -11.95 -22.41 -11.81
N VAL A 653 -12.17 -22.12 -13.10
CA VAL A 653 -11.32 -21.24 -13.90
C VAL A 653 -12.22 -20.32 -14.72
N LEU A 654 -11.99 -19.02 -14.59
CA LEU A 654 -12.66 -17.96 -15.34
C LEU A 654 -11.64 -17.25 -16.22
N LEU A 655 -11.96 -17.06 -17.48
CA LEU A 655 -11.15 -16.31 -18.43
C LEU A 655 -11.53 -14.83 -18.43
N LYS A 656 -10.60 -13.99 -18.85
CA LYS A 656 -10.89 -12.59 -19.19
C LYS A 656 -11.78 -12.56 -20.43
N GLY A 657 -12.83 -11.74 -20.39
CA GLY A 657 -13.73 -11.52 -21.50
C GLY A 657 -13.08 -10.74 -22.66
#